data_ea91e0837508827c3b2e5ca681e57898
#
_entry.id   ea91e0837508827c3b2e5ca681e57898
#
_cell.length_a   1.000
_cell.length_b   1.000
_cell.length_c   1.000
_cell.angle_alpha   90.00
_cell.angle_beta   90.00
_cell.angle_gamma   90.00
#
_symmetry.space_group_name_H-M   'P 1'
#
loop_
_entity.id
_entity.type
_entity.pdbx_description
1 polymer ?
#
loop_
_entity_poly.entity_id
_entity_poly.type
_entity_poly.pdbx_seq_one_letter_code
_entity_poly.pdbx_strand_id
1 'polypeptide(L)'
;MPTKNPLGTFQFLNVAQFTGALNDNIFKLVAIYAIVLAWPEVGTKQTMGVVGVAFALPFLLFLGWAGSLADRIAKDKILRVTKFVEVLIMAFAILAIFTSNAWLLLITVFAMSTQSAFFGPVKYGLIPDIVEQVAITRANAYLQAATYMAIIAGTLMAPALSGLFGGNYALVVAACLVFAIVGWLASFGVARVPPVRRDAASVAADRKGRFTPRIFKSMRLIHEDGFLALSVWGDAYFTTFAAFAQLNLIAYGSEHLGLDTPEKGTLLFLVMAVGVGVGSLVAGRLSRRGIEIGLIPPAVLILGISGLALGLLSQGALIAAVTACFFLGFGGGLFLVPIEAFIQFRAAPERRGAIIAASSWLSWAGVLVAAVMTFVLAEGFGWSAAQGILAGSILLLVLFVASVVVLPDFLLRFFVMMITRCFYRVQHRGLEHLPASGPALLVCNHVSLMDALWLLSLVPRRLRFLMSREYLAGCSGFARALFSLGGVIPISTNDPPKAVMKALKEARSAMERGYIVAIFPEGELSRTGHMQTFRAGFTHIVKGRDWPIIPMAINGGFGSRASHAFIHPHVFAAEDFWRKITVVAGPPMATGSDVRAVQEAVRGLAASAASIAAERHIGRLFVHTAKKSGSRRAISDSSGRVMDYQITLVAALGLRRVMRRQVPMLENEVGVILPPSVPAALVNIALTISSKVSVNLNYSASAEAVHAAIDAVPLQTIISSKAVLSKLPDLPLTPRVLYVEDLFARMSVIDKALSWLESRLVPAAFLVNPVSWSPDSPVTILFSSGSTALPKGVALSHRNIIANVDSFSSVARPRVDDCVCGVLPFFHSMGFTTTLWFPLTRGIAAAYHHHPLETDGIDKIGEMNRLTILIGTPTFMLAWARKVKAETFANARWVCAGAEKLRPKVAELFEKKFGVRPMEGYGSTECSPVIAVNVPDVEVDGMFQAGFREGSVGRLLPNLCARVVD
;
A
#
# COMPACT_ATOMS: atom_id res chain seq x y z
N MET A 1 -25.68 1.68 10.45
CA MET A 1 -25.27 0.48 11.21
C MET A 1 -24.29 0.92 12.28
N PRO A 2 -24.36 0.48 13.54
CA PRO A 2 -23.49 0.99 14.59
C PRO A 2 -22.05 0.53 14.36
N THR A 3 -21.14 1.48 14.40
CA THR A 3 -19.70 1.33 14.39
C THR A 3 -19.23 0.53 15.61
N LYS A 4 -19.25 -0.79 15.53
CA LYS A 4 -18.62 -1.64 16.55
C LYS A 4 -17.21 -1.96 16.08
N ASN A 5 -16.25 -1.84 17.01
CA ASN A 5 -14.83 -2.10 16.81
C ASN A 5 -14.61 -3.48 16.13
N PRO A 6 -14.41 -3.54 14.78
CA PRO A 6 -14.37 -4.82 14.06
C PRO A 6 -13.15 -5.64 14.45
N LEU A 7 -12.06 -4.99 14.87
CA LEU A 7 -10.84 -5.65 15.32
C LEU A 7 -11.05 -6.41 16.63
N GLY A 8 -11.81 -5.84 17.59
CA GLY A 8 -12.11 -6.51 18.85
C GLY A 8 -12.95 -7.78 18.66
N THR A 9 -13.99 -7.72 17.82
CA THR A 9 -14.83 -8.87 17.49
C THR A 9 -14.05 -10.03 16.87
N PHE A 10 -13.15 -9.73 15.93
CA PHE A 10 -12.31 -10.75 15.29
C PHE A 10 -11.30 -11.36 16.27
N GLN A 11 -10.72 -10.58 17.17
CA GLN A 11 -9.79 -11.10 18.18
C GLN A 11 -10.46 -12.12 19.10
N PHE A 12 -11.69 -11.86 19.55
CA PHE A 12 -12.45 -12.80 20.36
C PHE A 12 -12.77 -14.11 19.61
N LEU A 13 -13.12 -14.03 18.32
CA LEU A 13 -13.30 -15.21 17.49
C LEU A 13 -11.99 -16.01 17.37
N ASN A 14 -10.86 -15.32 17.24
CA ASN A 14 -9.54 -15.96 17.11
C ASN A 14 -9.12 -16.64 18.43
N VAL A 15 -9.40 -16.04 19.58
CA VAL A 15 -9.20 -16.68 20.90
C VAL A 15 -10.07 -17.93 21.05
N ALA A 16 -11.37 -17.85 20.71
CA ALA A 16 -12.27 -19.00 20.78
C ALA A 16 -11.85 -20.15 19.85
N GLN A 17 -11.27 -19.83 18.67
CA GLN A 17 -10.69 -20.81 17.75
C GLN A 17 -9.39 -21.42 18.29
N PHE A 18 -8.47 -20.58 18.78
CA PHE A 18 -7.19 -21.03 19.32
C PHE A 18 -7.38 -22.00 20.49
N THR A 19 -8.19 -21.61 21.47
CA THR A 19 -8.44 -22.47 22.65
C THR A 19 -9.13 -23.77 22.29
N GLY A 20 -10.08 -23.77 21.34
CA GLY A 20 -10.72 -24.99 20.85
C GLY A 20 -9.75 -25.90 20.11
N ALA A 21 -8.97 -25.37 19.17
CA ALA A 21 -7.98 -26.19 18.45
C ALA A 21 -6.88 -26.73 19.37
N LEU A 22 -6.46 -25.96 20.37
CA LEU A 22 -5.54 -26.39 21.42
C LEU A 22 -6.14 -27.58 22.22
N ASN A 23 -7.37 -27.41 22.67
CA ASN A 23 -8.12 -28.39 23.43
C ASN A 23 -8.32 -29.70 22.66
N ASP A 24 -8.75 -29.59 21.39
CA ASP A 24 -8.93 -30.76 20.50
C ASP A 24 -7.66 -31.58 20.35
N ASN A 25 -6.49 -30.95 20.23
CA ASN A 25 -5.23 -31.63 20.03
C ASN A 25 -4.66 -32.22 21.33
N ILE A 26 -4.79 -31.55 22.48
CA ILE A 26 -4.40 -32.10 23.78
C ILE A 26 -5.28 -33.30 24.09
N PHE A 27 -6.61 -33.15 24.04
CA PHE A 27 -7.54 -34.20 24.44
C PHE A 27 -7.45 -35.43 23.53
N LYS A 28 -7.29 -35.25 22.20
CA LYS A 28 -7.11 -36.35 21.26
C LYS A 28 -5.93 -37.26 21.66
N LEU A 29 -4.78 -36.68 22.00
CA LEU A 29 -3.59 -37.41 22.40
C LEU A 29 -3.78 -38.08 23.76
N VAL A 30 -4.35 -37.37 24.74
CA VAL A 30 -4.63 -37.93 26.07
C VAL A 30 -5.64 -39.06 25.99
N ALA A 31 -6.68 -38.96 25.13
CA ALA A 31 -7.62 -40.04 24.88
C ALA A 31 -6.95 -41.30 24.32
N ILE A 32 -6.01 -41.14 23.36
CA ILE A 32 -5.21 -42.25 22.84
C ILE A 32 -4.44 -42.91 23.98
N TYR A 33 -3.73 -42.16 24.83
CA TYR A 33 -2.97 -42.69 25.94
C TYR A 33 -3.85 -43.43 26.94
N ALA A 34 -5.00 -42.84 27.30
CA ALA A 34 -5.96 -43.44 28.23
C ALA A 34 -6.63 -44.70 27.67
N ILE A 35 -6.96 -44.74 26.37
CA ILE A 35 -7.56 -45.89 25.72
C ILE A 35 -6.56 -47.06 25.61
N VAL A 36 -5.28 -46.80 25.31
CA VAL A 36 -4.22 -47.80 25.28
C VAL A 36 -4.05 -48.47 26.63
N LEU A 37 -4.18 -47.68 27.71
CA LEU A 37 -4.17 -48.24 29.08
C LEU A 37 -5.44 -49.05 29.43
N ALA A 38 -6.60 -48.60 28.95
CA ALA A 38 -7.89 -49.25 29.18
C ALA A 38 -8.10 -50.51 28.31
N TRP A 39 -7.44 -50.57 27.13
CA TRP A 39 -7.50 -51.70 26.19
C TRP A 39 -6.11 -52.17 25.74
N PRO A 40 -5.32 -52.76 26.65
CA PRO A 40 -3.95 -53.19 26.31
C PRO A 40 -3.92 -54.27 25.23
N GLU A 41 -4.98 -55.05 25.08
CA GLU A 41 -5.10 -56.12 24.08
C GLU A 41 -5.21 -55.60 22.63
N VAL A 42 -5.71 -54.39 22.43
CA VAL A 42 -5.95 -53.80 21.10
C VAL A 42 -4.67 -53.25 20.46
N GLY A 43 -3.66 -52.91 21.26
CA GLY A 43 -2.40 -52.36 20.78
C GLY A 43 -2.50 -50.90 20.33
N THR A 44 -1.37 -50.19 20.38
CA THR A 44 -1.32 -48.75 20.14
C THR A 44 -1.71 -48.34 18.70
N LYS A 45 -1.27 -49.09 17.68
CA LYS A 45 -1.58 -48.76 16.27
C LYS A 45 -3.07 -48.87 15.97
N GLN A 46 -3.73 -49.89 16.42
CA GLN A 46 -5.17 -50.10 16.24
C GLN A 46 -5.99 -49.09 17.00
N THR A 47 -5.60 -48.75 18.23
CA THR A 47 -6.21 -47.67 19.04
C THR A 47 -6.13 -46.33 18.32
N MET A 48 -4.97 -45.94 17.75
CA MET A 48 -4.83 -44.74 16.96
C MET A 48 -5.77 -44.73 15.76
N GLY A 49 -5.94 -45.86 15.07
CA GLY A 49 -6.87 -45.99 13.96
C GLY A 49 -8.32 -45.76 14.36
N VAL A 50 -8.77 -46.41 15.43
CA VAL A 50 -10.14 -46.28 15.96
C VAL A 50 -10.44 -44.87 16.44
N VAL A 51 -9.52 -44.23 17.16
CA VAL A 51 -9.65 -42.83 17.59
C VAL A 51 -9.66 -41.89 16.38
N GLY A 52 -8.85 -42.17 15.37
CA GLY A 52 -8.84 -41.43 14.12
C GLY A 52 -10.18 -41.46 13.36
N VAL A 53 -10.80 -42.64 13.30
CA VAL A 53 -12.14 -42.81 12.71
C VAL A 53 -13.21 -42.11 13.57
N ALA A 54 -13.18 -42.28 14.89
CA ALA A 54 -14.10 -41.61 15.82
C ALA A 54 -14.02 -40.09 15.72
N PHE A 55 -12.81 -39.56 15.41
CA PHE A 55 -12.59 -38.12 15.19
C PHE A 55 -13.07 -37.62 13.81
N ALA A 56 -12.86 -38.39 12.73
CA ALA A 56 -13.19 -37.93 11.36
C ALA A 56 -14.68 -38.13 10.98
N LEU A 57 -15.31 -39.18 11.49
CA LEU A 57 -16.66 -39.59 11.11
C LEU A 57 -17.72 -38.50 11.38
N PRO A 58 -17.72 -37.75 12.50
CA PRO A 58 -18.68 -36.69 12.75
C PRO A 58 -18.68 -35.57 11.68
N PHE A 59 -17.54 -35.24 11.12
CA PHE A 59 -17.47 -34.23 10.06
C PHE A 59 -18.22 -34.69 8.80
N LEU A 60 -18.08 -35.96 8.44
CA LEU A 60 -18.81 -36.50 7.29
C LEU A 60 -20.32 -36.63 7.54
N LEU A 61 -20.73 -36.92 8.77
CA LEU A 61 -22.12 -37.09 9.13
C LEU A 61 -22.85 -35.78 9.34
N PHE A 62 -22.22 -34.76 9.96
CA PHE A 62 -22.95 -33.59 10.47
C PHE A 62 -22.68 -32.28 9.75
N LEU A 63 -21.61 -32.15 8.93
CA LEU A 63 -21.30 -30.88 8.24
C LEU A 63 -22.47 -30.35 7.38
N GLY A 64 -23.24 -31.21 6.72
CA GLY A 64 -24.39 -30.77 5.91
C GLY A 64 -25.51 -30.12 6.75
N TRP A 65 -25.72 -30.59 7.98
CA TRP A 65 -26.63 -29.95 8.92
C TRP A 65 -26.03 -28.67 9.51
N ALA A 66 -24.78 -28.70 9.86
CA ALA A 66 -24.06 -27.57 10.43
C ALA A 66 -24.08 -26.37 9.48
N GLY A 67 -23.78 -26.55 8.18
CA GLY A 67 -23.85 -25.50 7.18
C GLY A 67 -25.25 -24.92 6.99
N SER A 68 -26.28 -25.78 6.92
CA SER A 68 -27.67 -25.33 6.83
C SER A 68 -28.12 -24.57 8.10
N LEU A 69 -27.63 -24.97 9.28
CA LEU A 69 -27.91 -24.28 10.54
C LEU A 69 -27.24 -22.90 10.59
N ALA A 70 -25.98 -22.82 10.15
CA ALA A 70 -25.21 -21.58 10.09
C ALA A 70 -25.83 -20.52 9.16
N ASP A 71 -26.61 -20.95 8.16
CA ASP A 71 -27.36 -20.05 7.27
C ASP A 71 -28.75 -19.63 7.83
N ARG A 72 -29.30 -20.35 8.80
CA ARG A 72 -30.66 -20.12 9.33
C ARG A 72 -30.68 -19.38 10.67
N ILE A 73 -29.69 -19.63 11.51
CA ILE A 73 -29.60 -19.10 12.85
C ILE A 73 -28.46 -18.07 12.90
N ALA A 74 -28.59 -17.09 13.78
CA ALA A 74 -27.55 -16.11 14.04
C ALA A 74 -26.25 -16.84 14.44
N LYS A 75 -25.18 -16.59 13.69
CA LYS A 75 -23.90 -17.31 13.82
C LYS A 75 -23.26 -17.13 15.20
N ASP A 76 -23.42 -15.95 15.82
CA ASP A 76 -22.97 -15.68 17.20
C ASP A 76 -23.66 -16.56 18.23
N LYS A 77 -24.94 -16.93 18.03
CA LYS A 77 -25.66 -17.85 18.89
C LYS A 77 -25.12 -19.27 18.75
N ILE A 78 -24.91 -19.74 17.53
CA ILE A 78 -24.36 -21.08 17.28
C ILE A 78 -22.96 -21.17 17.89
N LEU A 79 -22.14 -20.13 17.71
CA LEU A 79 -20.81 -20.05 18.31
C LEU A 79 -20.85 -20.23 19.83
N ARG A 80 -21.72 -19.49 20.53
CA ARG A 80 -21.85 -19.57 22.00
C ARG A 80 -22.33 -20.95 22.45
N VAL A 81 -23.32 -21.52 21.76
CA VAL A 81 -23.85 -22.84 22.08
C VAL A 81 -22.79 -23.92 21.84
N THR A 82 -22.12 -23.93 20.71
CA THR A 82 -21.07 -24.91 20.41
C THR A 82 -19.92 -24.83 21.41
N LYS A 83 -19.51 -23.63 21.82
CA LYS A 83 -18.47 -23.46 22.85
C LYS A 83 -18.94 -23.86 24.26
N PHE A 84 -20.22 -23.68 24.58
CA PHE A 84 -20.78 -24.19 25.83
C PHE A 84 -20.83 -25.73 25.84
N VAL A 85 -21.25 -26.35 24.73
CA VAL A 85 -21.25 -27.80 24.57
C VAL A 85 -19.83 -28.38 24.71
N GLU A 86 -18.80 -27.67 24.24
CA GLU A 86 -17.39 -28.04 24.44
C GLU A 86 -17.04 -28.11 25.94
N VAL A 87 -17.50 -27.15 26.74
CA VAL A 87 -17.30 -27.18 28.22
C VAL A 87 -17.96 -28.41 28.82
N LEU A 88 -19.19 -28.75 28.41
CA LEU A 88 -19.89 -29.95 28.89
C LEU A 88 -19.18 -31.26 28.50
N ILE A 89 -18.66 -31.33 27.27
CA ILE A 89 -17.91 -32.48 26.77
C ILE A 89 -16.61 -32.67 27.57
N MET A 90 -15.90 -31.59 27.90
CA MET A 90 -14.67 -31.68 28.70
C MET A 90 -14.97 -32.07 30.15
N ALA A 91 -16.06 -31.61 30.72
CA ALA A 91 -16.53 -32.07 32.02
C ALA A 91 -16.86 -33.60 32.02
N PHE A 92 -17.55 -34.05 30.97
CA PHE A 92 -17.84 -35.46 30.78
C PHE A 92 -16.57 -36.31 30.53
N ALA A 93 -15.57 -35.73 29.81
CA ALA A 93 -14.28 -36.35 29.58
C ALA A 93 -13.52 -36.67 30.87
N ILE A 94 -13.61 -35.81 31.89
CA ILE A 94 -13.03 -36.08 33.22
C ILE A 94 -13.67 -37.33 33.84
N LEU A 95 -15.00 -37.44 33.77
CA LEU A 95 -15.72 -38.62 34.26
C LEU A 95 -15.33 -39.90 33.48
N ALA A 96 -15.23 -39.80 32.14
CA ALA A 96 -14.84 -40.89 31.27
C ALA A 96 -13.43 -41.43 31.60
N ILE A 97 -12.49 -40.58 31.98
CA ILE A 97 -11.15 -40.98 32.42
C ILE A 97 -11.19 -41.67 33.76
N PHE A 98 -11.95 -41.17 34.74
CA PHE A 98 -12.10 -41.83 36.04
C PHE A 98 -12.69 -43.22 35.96
N THR A 99 -13.58 -43.48 35.00
CA THR A 99 -14.15 -44.80 34.78
C THR A 99 -13.22 -45.76 34.04
N SER A 100 -12.11 -45.29 33.50
CA SER A 100 -11.19 -46.05 32.63
C SER A 100 -11.90 -46.85 31.52
N ASN A 101 -13.04 -46.36 31.06
CA ASN A 101 -13.87 -47.02 30.05
C ASN A 101 -13.54 -46.47 28.64
N ALA A 102 -12.91 -47.33 27.84
CA ALA A 102 -12.50 -46.95 26.47
C ALA A 102 -13.66 -46.54 25.57
N TRP A 103 -14.85 -47.12 25.72
CA TRP A 103 -16.03 -46.72 24.96
C TRP A 103 -16.52 -45.32 25.32
N LEU A 104 -16.51 -44.94 26.60
CA LEU A 104 -16.85 -43.59 27.03
C LEU A 104 -15.84 -42.57 26.50
N LEU A 105 -14.56 -42.92 26.46
CA LEU A 105 -13.54 -42.05 25.87
C LEU A 105 -13.73 -41.87 24.36
N LEU A 106 -14.06 -42.96 23.63
CA LEU A 106 -14.38 -42.88 22.20
C LEU A 106 -15.63 -42.03 21.92
N ILE A 107 -16.68 -42.20 22.76
CA ILE A 107 -17.90 -41.35 22.67
C ILE A 107 -17.55 -39.87 22.90
N THR A 108 -16.65 -39.58 23.84
CA THR A 108 -16.21 -38.21 24.12
C THR A 108 -15.44 -37.62 22.93
N VAL A 109 -14.52 -38.39 22.30
CA VAL A 109 -13.83 -37.97 21.09
C VAL A 109 -14.82 -37.70 19.95
N PHE A 110 -15.80 -38.60 19.77
CA PHE A 110 -16.84 -38.44 18.75
C PHE A 110 -17.72 -37.19 19.02
N ALA A 111 -18.11 -36.94 20.29
CA ALA A 111 -18.88 -35.78 20.68
C ALA A 111 -18.11 -34.47 20.47
N MET A 112 -16.81 -34.44 20.82
CA MET A 112 -15.92 -33.30 20.59
C MET A 112 -15.80 -32.98 19.12
N SER A 113 -15.57 -33.99 18.27
CA SER A 113 -15.50 -33.78 16.82
C SER A 113 -16.83 -33.38 16.22
N THR A 114 -17.97 -33.84 16.79
CA THR A 114 -19.32 -33.40 16.42
C THR A 114 -19.49 -31.90 16.69
N GLN A 115 -19.08 -31.45 17.88
CA GLN A 115 -19.09 -30.01 18.24
C GLN A 115 -18.24 -29.19 17.25
N SER A 116 -17.02 -29.67 16.94
CA SER A 116 -16.11 -29.00 16.01
C SER A 116 -16.67 -28.97 14.56
N ALA A 117 -17.43 -30.00 14.14
CA ALA A 117 -18.11 -30.01 12.84
C ALA A 117 -19.20 -28.92 12.73
N PHE A 118 -19.92 -28.62 13.82
CA PHE A 118 -20.88 -27.50 13.87
C PHE A 118 -20.22 -26.14 13.96
N PHE A 119 -19.07 -26.04 14.63
CA PHE A 119 -18.31 -24.80 14.76
C PHE A 119 -17.64 -24.36 13.45
N GLY A 120 -17.15 -25.28 12.63
CA GLY A 120 -16.41 -25.02 11.40
C GLY A 120 -17.10 -24.03 10.44
N PRO A 121 -18.29 -24.33 9.90
CA PRO A 121 -19.02 -23.44 8.97
C PRO A 121 -19.34 -22.07 9.60
N VAL A 122 -19.53 -22.02 10.92
CA VAL A 122 -19.86 -20.78 11.63
C VAL A 122 -18.64 -19.85 11.71
N LYS A 123 -17.46 -20.37 12.11
CA LYS A 123 -16.24 -19.56 12.24
C LYS A 123 -15.82 -18.93 10.92
N TYR A 124 -15.82 -19.71 9.84
CA TYR A 124 -15.47 -19.21 8.51
C TYR A 124 -16.56 -18.33 7.90
N GLY A 125 -17.83 -18.63 8.17
CA GLY A 125 -18.95 -17.84 7.73
C GLY A 125 -19.08 -16.49 8.45
N LEU A 126 -18.53 -16.35 9.66
CA LEU A 126 -18.53 -15.08 10.41
C LEU A 126 -17.52 -14.07 9.84
N ILE A 127 -16.38 -14.52 9.28
CA ILE A 127 -15.32 -13.63 8.84
C ILE A 127 -15.82 -12.54 7.87
N PRO A 128 -16.51 -12.87 6.76
CA PRO A 128 -17.03 -11.83 5.85
C PRO A 128 -18.13 -10.95 6.45
N ASP A 129 -18.73 -11.37 7.55
CA ASP A 129 -19.81 -10.62 8.23
C ASP A 129 -19.27 -9.62 9.28
N ILE A 130 -18.03 -9.83 9.77
CA ILE A 130 -17.42 -9.03 10.85
C ILE A 130 -16.22 -8.19 10.40
N VAL A 131 -15.62 -8.48 9.24
CA VAL A 131 -14.50 -7.71 8.68
C VAL A 131 -14.84 -7.16 7.30
N GLU A 132 -14.18 -6.07 6.92
CA GLU A 132 -14.30 -5.51 5.59
C GLU A 132 -13.78 -6.51 4.53
N GLN A 133 -14.36 -6.45 3.32
CA GLN A 133 -14.02 -7.32 2.21
C GLN A 133 -12.51 -7.39 1.92
N VAL A 134 -11.82 -6.24 2.00
CA VAL A 134 -10.36 -6.14 1.80
C VAL A 134 -9.58 -6.89 2.90
N ALA A 135 -10.15 -7.05 4.09
CA ALA A 135 -9.51 -7.67 5.24
C ALA A 135 -9.74 -9.18 5.36
N ILE A 136 -10.62 -9.79 4.53
CA ILE A 136 -10.99 -11.21 4.63
C ILE A 136 -9.76 -12.12 4.55
N THR A 137 -8.85 -11.90 3.59
CA THR A 137 -7.64 -12.72 3.45
C THR A 137 -6.71 -12.60 4.66
N ARG A 138 -6.57 -11.38 5.21
CA ARG A 138 -5.76 -11.16 6.41
C ARG A 138 -6.39 -11.82 7.65
N ALA A 139 -7.70 -11.78 7.78
CA ALA A 139 -8.43 -12.45 8.86
C ALA A 139 -8.24 -13.98 8.78
N ASN A 140 -8.39 -14.57 7.59
CA ASN A 140 -8.10 -16.00 7.37
C ASN A 140 -6.64 -16.34 7.69
N ALA A 141 -5.68 -15.49 7.30
CA ALA A 141 -4.27 -15.71 7.60
C ALA A 141 -4.00 -15.77 9.11
N TYR A 142 -4.58 -14.87 9.90
CA TYR A 142 -4.45 -14.89 11.36
C TYR A 142 -5.17 -16.08 11.98
N LEU A 143 -6.37 -16.44 11.48
CA LEU A 143 -7.12 -17.58 11.96
C LEU A 143 -6.36 -18.89 11.72
N GLN A 144 -5.79 -19.07 10.54
CA GLN A 144 -4.99 -20.24 10.19
C GLN A 144 -3.68 -20.31 11.00
N ALA A 145 -2.94 -19.20 11.09
CA ALA A 145 -1.72 -19.16 11.90
C ALA A 145 -2.01 -19.51 13.37
N ALA A 146 -3.09 -18.97 13.95
CA ALA A 146 -3.51 -19.30 15.31
C ALA A 146 -3.92 -20.77 15.45
N THR A 147 -4.61 -21.34 14.44
CA THR A 147 -5.02 -22.75 14.44
C THR A 147 -3.79 -23.67 14.43
N TYR A 148 -2.82 -23.42 13.53
CA TYR A 148 -1.61 -24.24 13.48
C TYR A 148 -0.73 -24.05 14.72
N MET A 149 -0.66 -22.85 15.27
CA MET A 149 0.02 -22.62 16.55
C MET A 149 -0.64 -23.38 17.71
N ALA A 150 -1.98 -23.45 17.72
CA ALA A 150 -2.72 -24.25 18.69
C ALA A 150 -2.49 -25.76 18.52
N ILE A 151 -2.40 -26.25 17.27
CA ILE A 151 -2.06 -27.65 16.97
C ILE A 151 -0.67 -27.99 17.50
N ILE A 152 0.33 -27.15 17.22
CA ILE A 152 1.72 -27.33 17.71
C ILE A 152 1.74 -27.32 19.23
N ALA A 153 1.16 -26.29 19.84
CA ALA A 153 1.12 -26.15 21.28
C ALA A 153 0.39 -27.35 21.95
N GLY A 154 -0.74 -27.78 21.41
CA GLY A 154 -1.51 -28.92 21.92
C GLY A 154 -0.76 -30.24 21.85
N THR A 155 -0.08 -30.48 20.72
CA THR A 155 0.74 -31.68 20.53
C THR A 155 1.92 -31.75 21.50
N LEU A 156 2.56 -30.60 21.79
CA LEU A 156 3.67 -30.53 22.75
C LEU A 156 3.18 -30.51 24.20
N MET A 157 2.06 -29.88 24.48
CA MET A 157 1.52 -29.79 25.84
C MET A 157 0.93 -31.09 26.34
N ALA A 158 0.38 -31.93 25.48
CA ALA A 158 -0.23 -33.20 25.91
C ALA A 158 0.75 -34.13 26.70
N PRO A 159 1.94 -34.46 26.14
CA PRO A 159 2.92 -35.25 26.90
C PRO A 159 3.54 -34.46 28.06
N ALA A 160 3.76 -33.14 27.91
CA ALA A 160 4.33 -32.30 28.97
C ALA A 160 3.42 -32.21 30.20
N LEU A 161 2.11 -31.96 29.98
CA LEU A 161 1.14 -31.99 31.09
C LEU A 161 0.96 -33.37 31.69
N SER A 162 0.99 -34.42 30.87
CA SER A 162 0.94 -35.82 31.39
C SER A 162 2.13 -36.11 32.30
N GLY A 163 3.33 -35.69 31.93
CA GLY A 163 4.50 -35.80 32.78
C GLY A 163 4.43 -34.95 34.04
N LEU A 164 4.00 -33.66 33.89
CA LEU A 164 3.86 -32.74 35.03
C LEU A 164 2.88 -33.24 36.09
N PHE A 165 1.80 -33.89 35.68
CA PHE A 165 0.77 -34.45 36.58
C PHE A 165 1.00 -35.95 36.92
N GLY A 166 2.18 -36.47 36.70
CA GLY A 166 2.56 -37.85 37.07
C GLY A 166 1.69 -38.91 36.40
N GLY A 167 1.24 -38.71 35.19
CA GLY A 167 0.36 -39.63 34.46
C GLY A 167 -1.13 -39.53 34.83
N ASN A 168 -1.52 -38.59 35.66
CA ASN A 168 -2.93 -38.37 35.99
C ASN A 168 -3.65 -37.62 34.87
N TYR A 169 -4.22 -38.35 33.93
CA TYR A 169 -4.91 -37.81 32.76
C TYR A 169 -6.17 -36.98 33.12
N ALA A 170 -6.79 -37.21 34.28
CA ALA A 170 -7.93 -36.42 34.72
C ALA A 170 -7.53 -34.94 34.97
N LEU A 171 -6.33 -34.70 35.53
CA LEU A 171 -5.80 -33.36 35.72
C LEU A 171 -5.47 -32.66 34.38
N VAL A 172 -4.98 -33.43 33.38
CA VAL A 172 -4.73 -32.91 32.05
C VAL A 172 -6.05 -32.47 31.39
N VAL A 173 -7.12 -33.27 31.52
CA VAL A 173 -8.44 -32.93 31.00
C VAL A 173 -9.08 -31.79 31.80
N ALA A 174 -8.78 -31.65 33.09
CA ALA A 174 -9.20 -30.46 33.86
C ALA A 174 -8.54 -29.17 33.31
N ALA A 175 -7.27 -29.23 32.87
CA ALA A 175 -6.66 -28.10 32.15
C ALA A 175 -7.39 -27.85 30.82
N CYS A 176 -7.79 -28.85 30.07
CA CYS A 176 -8.61 -28.74 28.86
C CYS A 176 -9.97 -28.09 29.17
N LEU A 177 -10.60 -28.41 30.28
CA LEU A 177 -11.85 -27.75 30.72
C LEU A 177 -11.65 -26.24 30.93
N VAL A 178 -10.53 -25.83 31.51
CA VAL A 178 -10.19 -24.39 31.66
C VAL A 178 -10.08 -23.70 30.29
N PHE A 179 -9.39 -24.33 29.31
CA PHE A 179 -9.30 -23.77 27.95
C PHE A 179 -10.68 -23.69 27.28
N ALA A 180 -11.55 -24.69 27.46
CA ALA A 180 -12.92 -24.66 26.96
C ALA A 180 -13.74 -23.51 27.57
N ILE A 181 -13.63 -23.27 28.87
CA ILE A 181 -14.29 -22.13 29.56
C ILE A 181 -13.77 -20.80 28.99
N VAL A 182 -12.46 -20.64 28.83
CA VAL A 182 -11.88 -19.41 28.23
C VAL A 182 -12.43 -19.19 26.81
N GLY A 183 -12.50 -20.24 25.99
CA GLY A 183 -13.08 -20.18 24.65
C GLY A 183 -14.55 -19.81 24.64
N TRP A 184 -15.32 -20.33 25.60
CA TRP A 184 -16.74 -19.99 25.78
C TRP A 184 -16.93 -18.54 26.22
N LEU A 185 -16.17 -18.06 27.19
CA LEU A 185 -16.18 -16.66 27.63
C LEU A 185 -15.79 -15.72 26.49
N ALA A 186 -14.76 -16.05 25.71
CA ALA A 186 -14.36 -15.27 24.54
C ALA A 186 -15.49 -15.18 23.50
N SER A 187 -16.34 -16.21 23.35
CA SER A 187 -17.45 -16.20 22.40
C SER A 187 -18.47 -15.07 22.63
N PHE A 188 -18.59 -14.55 23.86
CA PHE A 188 -19.47 -13.42 24.17
C PHE A 188 -18.94 -12.07 23.64
N GLY A 189 -17.64 -11.94 23.40
CA GLY A 189 -17.02 -10.77 22.79
C GLY A 189 -17.26 -10.66 21.27
N VAL A 190 -17.78 -11.72 20.65
CA VAL A 190 -18.14 -11.71 19.23
C VAL A 190 -19.44 -10.95 19.02
N ALA A 191 -19.43 -9.97 18.11
CA ALA A 191 -20.57 -9.12 17.81
C ALA A 191 -21.76 -9.94 17.29
N ARG A 192 -22.97 -9.44 17.58
CA ARG A 192 -24.22 -10.05 17.14
C ARG A 192 -24.37 -9.89 15.61
N VAL A 193 -24.48 -11.03 14.92
CA VAL A 193 -24.65 -11.06 13.46
C VAL A 193 -26.02 -11.68 13.16
N PRO A 194 -27.01 -10.87 12.73
CA PRO A 194 -28.34 -11.40 12.41
C PRO A 194 -28.26 -12.33 11.19
N PRO A 195 -29.11 -13.34 11.09
CA PRO A 195 -29.17 -14.19 9.93
C PRO A 195 -29.60 -13.39 8.69
N VAL A 196 -29.08 -13.74 7.52
CA VAL A 196 -29.45 -13.10 6.26
C VAL A 196 -30.93 -13.44 5.96
N ARG A 197 -31.77 -12.41 5.65
CA ARG A 197 -33.18 -12.61 5.31
C ARG A 197 -33.29 -13.46 4.05
N ARG A 198 -34.05 -14.55 4.15
CA ARG A 198 -34.35 -15.45 3.02
C ARG A 198 -35.83 -15.33 2.64
N ASP A 199 -36.13 -15.52 1.35
CA ASP A 199 -37.50 -15.62 0.87
C ASP A 199 -38.20 -16.85 1.45
N ALA A 200 -39.48 -16.69 1.81
CA ALA A 200 -40.30 -17.76 2.40
C ALA A 200 -40.33 -19.05 1.58
N ALA A 201 -40.28 -18.93 0.25
CA ALA A 201 -40.24 -20.07 -0.69
C ALA A 201 -38.92 -20.88 -0.55
N SER A 202 -37.76 -20.20 -0.37
CA SER A 202 -36.46 -20.87 -0.20
C SER A 202 -36.37 -21.59 1.14
N VAL A 203 -37.00 -21.05 2.17
CA VAL A 203 -37.08 -21.67 3.52
C VAL A 203 -37.97 -22.93 3.51
N ALA A 204 -39.12 -22.89 2.78
CA ALA A 204 -40.03 -24.02 2.67
C ALA A 204 -39.40 -25.21 1.86
N ALA A 205 -38.67 -24.89 0.80
CA ALA A 205 -37.96 -25.91 -0.01
C ALA A 205 -36.86 -26.63 0.77
N ASP A 206 -36.20 -25.93 1.71
CA ASP A 206 -35.15 -26.50 2.53
C ASP A 206 -35.65 -27.34 3.72
N ARG A 207 -36.91 -27.19 4.13
CA ARG A 207 -37.48 -27.94 5.26
C ARG A 207 -37.73 -29.42 4.92
N LYS A 208 -37.97 -29.77 3.65
CA LYS A 208 -38.34 -31.12 3.19
C LYS A 208 -37.17 -32.04 2.85
N GLY A 209 -35.89 -31.57 2.88
CA GLY A 209 -34.71 -32.35 2.43
C GLY A 209 -34.06 -33.20 3.54
N ARG A 210 -33.76 -34.49 3.22
CA ARG A 210 -32.88 -35.37 4.03
C ARG A 210 -31.42 -34.90 3.95
N PHE A 211 -30.52 -35.39 4.82
CA PHE A 211 -29.13 -34.99 4.96
C PHE A 211 -28.29 -35.04 3.66
N THR A 212 -28.27 -36.17 2.99
CA THR A 212 -27.50 -36.41 1.77
C THR A 212 -27.90 -35.51 0.58
N PRO A 213 -29.18 -35.25 0.31
CA PRO A 213 -29.58 -34.32 -0.72
C PRO A 213 -29.05 -32.88 -0.53
N ARG A 214 -28.78 -32.45 0.67
CA ARG A 214 -28.33 -31.06 0.96
C ARG A 214 -26.91 -30.81 0.51
N ILE A 215 -25.98 -31.74 0.77
CA ILE A 215 -24.59 -31.61 0.31
C ILE A 215 -24.52 -31.66 -1.22
N PHE A 216 -25.19 -32.62 -1.86
CA PHE A 216 -25.21 -32.71 -3.32
C PHE A 216 -25.88 -31.48 -3.99
N LYS A 217 -26.91 -30.91 -3.35
CA LYS A 217 -27.48 -29.63 -3.82
C LYS A 217 -26.47 -28.47 -3.73
N SER A 218 -25.71 -28.40 -2.64
CA SER A 218 -24.67 -27.39 -2.49
C SER A 218 -23.51 -27.62 -3.48
N MET A 219 -23.14 -28.85 -3.74
CA MET A 219 -22.17 -29.21 -4.78
C MET A 219 -22.63 -28.76 -6.17
N ARG A 220 -23.91 -28.97 -6.53
CA ARG A 220 -24.46 -28.50 -7.79
C ARG A 220 -24.34 -26.98 -7.91
N LEU A 221 -24.69 -26.23 -6.85
CA LEU A 221 -24.56 -24.76 -6.81
C LEU A 221 -23.09 -24.30 -6.94
N ILE A 222 -22.16 -25.03 -6.35
CA ILE A 222 -20.73 -24.76 -6.50
C ILE A 222 -20.31 -24.90 -7.97
N HIS A 223 -20.81 -25.93 -8.69
CA HIS A 223 -20.47 -26.17 -10.10
C HIS A 223 -21.12 -25.16 -11.08
N GLU A 224 -22.13 -24.42 -10.66
CA GLU A 224 -22.72 -23.32 -11.48
C GLU A 224 -21.72 -22.15 -11.62
N ASP A 225 -20.78 -21.99 -10.67
CA ASP A 225 -19.68 -21.01 -10.73
C ASP A 225 -18.33 -21.73 -10.89
N GLY A 226 -17.80 -21.75 -12.11
CA GLY A 226 -16.55 -22.48 -12.42
C GLY A 226 -15.35 -22.10 -11.57
N PHE A 227 -15.23 -20.83 -11.13
CA PHE A 227 -14.13 -20.40 -10.24
C PHE A 227 -14.34 -20.86 -8.79
N LEU A 228 -15.59 -20.85 -8.34
CA LEU A 228 -15.93 -21.38 -7.02
C LEU A 228 -15.69 -22.90 -6.98
N ALA A 229 -16.11 -23.61 -8.02
CA ALA A 229 -15.86 -25.04 -8.18
C ALA A 229 -14.37 -25.38 -8.16
N LEU A 230 -13.57 -24.66 -8.97
CA LEU A 230 -12.12 -24.82 -9.01
C LEU A 230 -11.47 -24.61 -7.64
N SER A 231 -11.93 -23.61 -6.89
CA SER A 231 -11.39 -23.31 -5.56
C SER A 231 -11.76 -24.37 -4.54
N VAL A 232 -12.99 -24.88 -4.55
CA VAL A 232 -13.46 -25.96 -3.66
C VAL A 232 -12.73 -27.27 -3.95
N TRP A 233 -12.57 -27.64 -5.23
CA TRP A 233 -11.80 -28.82 -5.61
C TRP A 233 -10.30 -28.65 -5.30
N GLY A 234 -9.75 -27.44 -5.47
CA GLY A 234 -8.37 -27.13 -5.09
C GLY A 234 -8.13 -27.29 -3.59
N ASP A 235 -9.06 -26.78 -2.76
CA ASP A 235 -9.01 -26.92 -1.28
C ASP A 235 -9.07 -28.40 -0.85
N ALA A 236 -9.99 -29.16 -1.43
CA ALA A 236 -10.13 -30.60 -1.17
C ALA A 236 -8.88 -31.38 -1.60
N TYR A 237 -8.35 -31.10 -2.79
CA TYR A 237 -7.12 -31.72 -3.27
C TYR A 237 -5.93 -31.41 -2.36
N PHE A 238 -5.76 -30.15 -1.98
CA PHE A 238 -4.69 -29.75 -1.07
C PHE A 238 -4.82 -30.45 0.30
N THR A 239 -6.03 -30.49 0.86
CA THR A 239 -6.29 -31.14 2.15
C THR A 239 -6.01 -32.65 2.08
N THR A 240 -6.37 -33.30 0.96
CA THR A 240 -6.03 -34.71 0.69
C THR A 240 -4.52 -34.91 0.67
N PHE A 241 -3.79 -34.07 -0.07
CA PHE A 241 -2.34 -34.15 -0.14
C PHE A 241 -1.69 -33.87 1.22
N ALA A 242 -2.17 -32.86 1.96
CA ALA A 242 -1.64 -32.54 3.29
C ALA A 242 -1.82 -33.69 4.30
N ALA A 243 -2.99 -34.35 4.28
CA ALA A 243 -3.23 -35.54 5.09
C ALA A 243 -2.33 -36.71 4.67
N PHE A 244 -2.19 -36.94 3.37
CA PHE A 244 -1.29 -37.96 2.81
C PHE A 244 0.17 -37.70 3.21
N ALA A 245 0.64 -36.47 3.07
CA ALA A 245 1.99 -36.08 3.47
C ALA A 245 2.20 -36.23 4.98
N GLN A 246 1.22 -35.84 5.80
CA GLN A 246 1.28 -35.99 7.26
C GLN A 246 1.47 -37.45 7.67
N LEU A 247 0.69 -38.39 7.10
CA LEU A 247 0.78 -39.81 7.39
C LEU A 247 2.13 -40.39 6.95
N ASN A 248 2.59 -40.05 5.78
CA ASN A 248 3.87 -40.50 5.24
C ASN A 248 5.08 -39.90 5.96
N LEU A 249 5.03 -38.64 6.45
CA LEU A 249 6.17 -38.01 7.15
C LEU A 249 6.54 -38.71 8.45
N ILE A 250 5.59 -39.33 9.14
CA ILE A 250 5.86 -40.11 10.37
C ILE A 250 6.68 -41.37 10.00
N ALA A 251 6.22 -42.12 8.98
CA ALA A 251 6.94 -43.28 8.48
C ALA A 251 8.29 -42.90 7.83
N TYR A 252 8.36 -41.78 7.10
CA TYR A 252 9.58 -41.25 6.51
C TYR A 252 10.67 -41.00 7.55
N GLY A 253 10.29 -40.51 8.73
CA GLY A 253 11.22 -40.28 9.83
C GLY A 253 11.94 -41.54 10.28
N SER A 254 11.22 -42.67 10.41
CA SER A 254 11.80 -43.93 10.82
C SER A 254 12.47 -44.68 9.67
N GLU A 255 11.83 -44.77 8.50
CA GLU A 255 12.30 -45.55 7.35
C GLU A 255 13.49 -44.92 6.62
N HIS A 256 13.48 -43.58 6.47
CA HIS A 256 14.40 -42.86 5.62
C HIS A 256 15.47 -42.05 6.39
N LEU A 257 15.11 -41.50 7.56
CA LEU A 257 16.01 -40.67 8.36
C LEU A 257 16.63 -41.44 9.54
N GLY A 258 16.23 -42.71 9.79
CA GLY A 258 16.75 -43.54 10.88
C GLY A 258 16.39 -42.97 12.27
N LEU A 259 15.25 -42.30 12.41
CA LEU A 259 14.77 -41.81 13.71
C LEU A 259 14.20 -42.99 14.52
N ASP A 260 14.85 -43.32 15.62
CA ASP A 260 14.59 -44.54 16.41
C ASP A 260 13.19 -44.63 17.02
N THR A 261 12.46 -43.50 17.08
CA THR A 261 11.14 -43.45 17.71
C THR A 261 10.13 -42.64 16.87
N PRO A 262 8.84 -43.06 16.86
CA PRO A 262 7.78 -42.34 16.15
C PRO A 262 7.60 -40.86 16.64
N GLU A 263 7.98 -40.59 17.91
CA GLU A 263 7.91 -39.25 18.46
C GLU A 263 8.87 -38.30 17.71
N LYS A 264 10.07 -38.78 17.36
CA LYS A 264 11.02 -38.01 16.57
C LYS A 264 10.50 -37.75 15.14
N GLY A 265 9.78 -38.69 14.54
CA GLY A 265 9.09 -38.48 13.25
C GLY A 265 7.99 -37.41 13.34
N THR A 266 7.33 -37.28 14.48
CA THR A 266 6.32 -36.22 14.72
C THR A 266 6.93 -34.81 14.68
N LEU A 267 8.23 -34.64 14.97
CA LEU A 267 8.92 -33.36 14.86
C LEU A 267 8.90 -32.79 13.41
N LEU A 268 8.99 -33.66 12.40
CA LEU A 268 8.88 -33.23 11.00
C LEU A 268 7.51 -32.60 10.70
N PHE A 269 6.45 -33.22 11.24
CA PHE A 269 5.11 -32.66 11.15
C PHE A 269 4.98 -31.31 11.89
N LEU A 270 5.58 -31.15 13.06
CA LEU A 270 5.59 -29.89 13.79
C LEU A 270 6.31 -28.79 12.99
N VAL A 271 7.45 -29.10 12.37
CA VAL A 271 8.16 -28.17 11.50
C VAL A 271 7.30 -27.77 10.30
N MET A 272 6.61 -28.72 9.67
CA MET A 272 5.66 -28.44 8.59
C MET A 272 4.52 -27.52 9.08
N ALA A 273 3.97 -27.77 10.26
CA ALA A 273 2.92 -26.94 10.86
C ALA A 273 3.40 -25.50 11.14
N VAL A 274 4.65 -25.32 11.61
CA VAL A 274 5.29 -24.00 11.71
C VAL A 274 5.35 -23.33 10.34
N GLY A 275 5.77 -24.07 9.32
CA GLY A 275 5.80 -23.62 7.93
C GLY A 275 4.43 -23.09 7.47
N VAL A 276 3.33 -23.84 7.72
CA VAL A 276 1.96 -23.41 7.38
C VAL A 276 1.59 -22.12 8.10
N GLY A 277 1.90 -21.98 9.39
CA GLY A 277 1.65 -20.76 10.15
C GLY A 277 2.37 -19.54 9.54
N VAL A 278 3.66 -19.67 9.26
CA VAL A 278 4.47 -18.61 8.65
C VAL A 278 3.97 -18.28 7.23
N GLY A 279 3.72 -19.30 6.40
CA GLY A 279 3.18 -19.14 5.05
C GLY A 279 1.84 -18.43 5.03
N SER A 280 0.95 -18.76 5.97
CA SER A 280 -0.34 -18.09 6.15
C SER A 280 -0.18 -16.61 6.48
N LEU A 281 0.72 -16.24 7.40
CA LEU A 281 1.00 -14.83 7.73
C LEU A 281 1.58 -14.06 6.54
N VAL A 282 2.46 -14.69 5.77
CA VAL A 282 3.03 -14.10 4.55
C VAL A 282 1.94 -13.91 3.50
N ALA A 283 1.06 -14.90 3.27
CA ALA A 283 -0.11 -14.77 2.38
C ALA A 283 -0.99 -13.58 2.78
N GLY A 284 -1.28 -13.43 4.08
CA GLY A 284 -2.04 -12.30 4.60
C GLY A 284 -1.37 -10.94 4.38
N ARG A 285 -0.03 -10.87 4.49
CA ARG A 285 0.74 -9.64 4.18
C ARG A 285 0.75 -9.30 2.70
N LEU A 286 0.92 -10.28 1.83
CA LEU A 286 0.92 -10.09 0.38
C LEU A 286 -0.47 -9.71 -0.16
N SER A 287 -1.52 -10.20 0.48
CA SER A 287 -2.93 -9.98 0.11
C SER A 287 -3.59 -8.78 0.82
N ARG A 288 -2.82 -7.78 1.27
CA ARG A 288 -3.35 -6.62 2.02
C ARG A 288 -4.39 -5.78 1.26
N ARG A 289 -4.43 -5.89 -0.07
CA ARG A 289 -5.30 -5.08 -0.96
C ARG A 289 -6.49 -5.86 -1.52
N GLY A 290 -6.70 -7.09 -1.06
CA GLY A 290 -7.77 -7.98 -1.53
C GLY A 290 -7.29 -9.42 -1.62
N ILE A 291 -8.13 -10.29 -2.16
CA ILE A 291 -7.82 -11.71 -2.31
C ILE A 291 -6.84 -11.91 -3.47
N GLU A 292 -5.63 -12.40 -3.18
CA GLU A 292 -4.56 -12.55 -4.16
C GLU A 292 -4.47 -14.00 -4.66
N ILE A 293 -5.30 -14.34 -5.65
CA ILE A 293 -5.33 -15.67 -6.26
C ILE A 293 -4.01 -15.99 -7.01
N GLY A 294 -3.27 -14.96 -7.44
CA GLY A 294 -1.96 -15.13 -8.09
C GLY A 294 -0.89 -15.77 -7.21
N LEU A 295 -1.13 -15.92 -5.91
CA LEU A 295 -0.28 -16.67 -4.97
C LEU A 295 -0.37 -18.19 -5.17
N ILE A 296 -1.46 -18.70 -5.77
CA ILE A 296 -1.73 -20.15 -5.88
C ILE A 296 -0.64 -20.86 -6.70
N PRO A 297 -0.29 -20.46 -7.94
CA PRO A 297 0.75 -21.16 -8.69
C PRO A 297 2.12 -21.18 -7.99
N PRO A 298 2.70 -20.08 -7.48
CA PRO A 298 3.96 -20.16 -6.75
C PRO A 298 3.87 -20.99 -5.47
N ALA A 299 2.73 -21.02 -4.78
CA ALA A 299 2.53 -21.85 -3.61
C ALA A 299 2.58 -23.35 -3.96
N VAL A 300 1.88 -23.75 -5.04
CA VAL A 300 1.88 -25.14 -5.53
C VAL A 300 3.27 -25.55 -6.04
N LEU A 301 4.01 -24.62 -6.67
CA LEU A 301 5.39 -24.86 -7.07
C LEU A 301 6.31 -25.14 -5.86
N ILE A 302 6.19 -24.33 -4.79
CA ILE A 302 6.94 -24.52 -3.54
C ILE A 302 6.59 -25.87 -2.93
N LEU A 303 5.30 -26.22 -2.86
CA LEU A 303 4.83 -27.53 -2.39
C LEU A 303 5.44 -28.67 -3.18
N GLY A 304 5.35 -28.61 -4.52
CA GLY A 304 5.86 -29.66 -5.41
C GLY A 304 7.37 -29.83 -5.31
N ILE A 305 8.13 -28.73 -5.34
CA ILE A 305 9.61 -28.79 -5.22
C ILE A 305 10.03 -29.30 -3.84
N SER A 306 9.38 -28.84 -2.76
CA SER A 306 9.73 -29.28 -1.40
C SER A 306 9.44 -30.77 -1.17
N GLY A 307 8.29 -31.25 -1.67
CA GLY A 307 7.97 -32.67 -1.59
C GLY A 307 8.86 -33.52 -2.52
N LEU A 308 9.19 -33.02 -3.74
CA LEU A 308 10.14 -33.66 -4.62
C LEU A 308 11.53 -33.81 -3.94
N ALA A 309 11.99 -32.73 -3.28
CA ALA A 309 13.22 -32.76 -2.51
C ALA A 309 13.16 -33.85 -1.43
N LEU A 310 12.09 -33.91 -0.62
CA LEU A 310 11.93 -34.97 0.39
C LEU A 310 12.01 -36.39 -0.21
N GLY A 311 11.35 -36.62 -1.34
CA GLY A 311 11.36 -37.93 -2.00
C GLY A 311 12.70 -38.32 -2.61
N LEU A 312 13.60 -37.37 -2.89
CA LEU A 312 14.91 -37.57 -3.55
C LEU A 312 16.11 -37.42 -2.60
N LEU A 313 15.91 -36.99 -1.35
CA LEU A 313 17.01 -36.87 -0.38
C LEU A 313 17.66 -38.23 -0.11
N SER A 314 18.96 -38.21 0.15
CA SER A 314 19.71 -39.38 0.65
C SER A 314 19.26 -39.76 2.07
N GLN A 315 19.39 -41.02 2.41
CA GLN A 315 19.10 -41.53 3.79
C GLN A 315 19.92 -40.73 4.83
N GLY A 316 19.30 -40.39 5.95
CA GLY A 316 19.94 -39.66 7.04
C GLY A 316 20.12 -38.15 6.85
N ALA A 317 19.68 -37.54 5.73
CA ALA A 317 19.83 -36.11 5.45
C ALA A 317 18.84 -35.25 6.28
N LEU A 318 18.95 -35.29 7.62
CA LEU A 318 17.97 -34.69 8.55
C LEU A 318 17.77 -33.17 8.33
N ILE A 319 18.84 -32.38 8.20
CA ILE A 319 18.75 -30.92 8.05
C ILE A 319 18.01 -30.53 6.75
N ALA A 320 18.31 -31.23 5.67
CA ALA A 320 17.66 -30.99 4.37
C ALA A 320 16.16 -31.40 4.44
N ALA A 321 15.85 -32.52 5.10
CA ALA A 321 14.48 -32.98 5.29
C ALA A 321 13.66 -32.00 6.17
N VAL A 322 14.22 -31.50 7.27
CA VAL A 322 13.61 -30.47 8.12
C VAL A 322 13.35 -29.19 7.31
N THR A 323 14.31 -28.75 6.50
CA THR A 323 14.16 -27.56 5.63
C THR A 323 13.06 -27.77 4.59
N ALA A 324 13.04 -28.92 3.95
CA ALA A 324 12.01 -29.27 2.95
C ALA A 324 10.60 -29.37 3.61
N CYS A 325 10.48 -29.95 4.81
CA CYS A 325 9.23 -29.97 5.58
C CYS A 325 8.72 -28.56 5.91
N PHE A 326 9.63 -27.65 6.31
CA PHE A 326 9.26 -26.25 6.54
C PHE A 326 8.68 -25.60 5.29
N PHE A 327 9.35 -25.71 4.13
CA PHE A 327 8.88 -25.12 2.89
C PHE A 327 7.64 -25.82 2.34
N LEU A 328 7.46 -27.12 2.57
CA LEU A 328 6.22 -27.83 2.27
C LEU A 328 5.05 -27.22 3.04
N GLY A 329 5.22 -27.00 4.35
CA GLY A 329 4.23 -26.29 5.16
C GLY A 329 4.02 -24.85 4.71
N PHE A 330 5.10 -24.10 4.44
CA PHE A 330 5.06 -22.71 3.99
C PHE A 330 4.25 -22.55 2.70
N GLY A 331 4.48 -23.40 1.70
CA GLY A 331 3.69 -23.46 0.48
C GLY A 331 2.21 -23.76 0.78
N GLY A 332 1.94 -24.65 1.73
CA GLY A 332 0.58 -24.96 2.18
C GLY A 332 -0.16 -23.75 2.75
N GLY A 333 0.50 -22.95 3.60
CA GLY A 333 -0.07 -21.73 4.14
C GLY A 333 -0.32 -20.65 3.07
N LEU A 334 0.61 -20.51 2.11
CA LEU A 334 0.45 -19.61 0.97
C LEU A 334 -0.72 -20.00 0.06
N PHE A 335 -1.00 -21.30 -0.08
CA PHE A 335 -2.08 -21.85 -0.90
C PHE A 335 -3.44 -21.71 -0.24
N LEU A 336 -3.55 -22.14 1.01
CA LEU A 336 -4.82 -22.30 1.72
C LEU A 336 -5.52 -20.96 1.97
N VAL A 337 -4.78 -19.95 2.42
CA VAL A 337 -5.33 -18.65 2.83
C VAL A 337 -6.08 -17.92 1.70
N PRO A 338 -5.54 -17.75 0.48
CA PRO A 338 -6.29 -17.09 -0.60
C PRO A 338 -7.46 -17.93 -1.10
N ILE A 339 -7.38 -19.26 -1.11
CA ILE A 339 -8.47 -20.14 -1.52
C ILE A 339 -9.65 -20.05 -0.55
N GLU A 340 -9.42 -20.19 0.74
CA GLU A 340 -10.48 -20.06 1.74
C GLU A 340 -11.13 -18.67 1.70
N ALA A 341 -10.32 -17.61 1.62
CA ALA A 341 -10.82 -16.26 1.48
C ALA A 341 -11.69 -16.09 0.22
N PHE A 342 -11.29 -16.71 -0.89
CA PHE A 342 -12.03 -16.64 -2.14
C PHE A 342 -13.37 -17.42 -2.07
N ILE A 343 -13.39 -18.62 -1.50
CA ILE A 343 -14.61 -19.39 -1.27
C ILE A 343 -15.59 -18.57 -0.41
N GLN A 344 -15.13 -17.98 0.68
CA GLN A 344 -15.95 -17.16 1.59
C GLN A 344 -16.50 -15.89 0.91
N PHE A 345 -15.68 -15.27 0.07
CA PHE A 345 -16.06 -14.06 -0.68
C PHE A 345 -17.05 -14.35 -1.80
N ARG A 346 -16.81 -15.43 -2.57
CA ARG A 346 -17.60 -15.77 -3.77
C ARG A 346 -18.92 -16.44 -3.41
N ALA A 347 -19.00 -17.11 -2.28
CA ALA A 347 -20.21 -17.76 -1.82
C ALA A 347 -21.34 -16.75 -1.56
N ALA A 348 -22.51 -16.99 -2.14
CA ALA A 348 -23.69 -16.16 -1.93
C ALA A 348 -24.02 -16.06 -0.43
N PRO A 349 -24.26 -14.86 0.12
CA PRO A 349 -24.46 -14.64 1.56
C PRO A 349 -25.54 -15.52 2.19
N GLU A 350 -26.62 -15.81 1.44
CA GLU A 350 -27.77 -16.61 1.85
C GLU A 350 -27.46 -18.10 1.99
N ARG A 351 -26.39 -18.57 1.35
CA ARG A 351 -25.98 -19.99 1.27
C ARG A 351 -24.52 -20.23 1.62
N ARG A 352 -23.87 -19.22 2.18
CA ARG A 352 -22.42 -19.24 2.49
C ARG A 352 -22.07 -20.38 3.44
N GLY A 353 -22.86 -20.59 4.50
CA GLY A 353 -22.66 -21.67 5.43
C GLY A 353 -22.77 -23.06 4.77
N ALA A 354 -23.73 -23.26 3.88
CA ALA A 354 -23.91 -24.51 3.16
C ALA A 354 -22.77 -24.76 2.15
N ILE A 355 -22.26 -23.74 1.47
CA ILE A 355 -21.12 -23.84 0.52
C ILE A 355 -19.82 -24.17 1.30
N ILE A 356 -19.54 -23.47 2.40
CA ILE A 356 -18.36 -23.75 3.25
C ILE A 356 -18.43 -25.16 3.83
N ALA A 357 -19.61 -25.59 4.29
CA ALA A 357 -19.80 -26.95 4.79
C ALA A 357 -19.58 -28.02 3.72
N ALA A 358 -20.01 -27.75 2.47
CA ALA A 358 -19.80 -28.67 1.35
C ALA A 358 -18.30 -28.77 0.95
N SER A 359 -17.58 -27.62 0.96
CA SER A 359 -16.12 -27.61 0.77
C SER A 359 -15.42 -28.42 1.87
N SER A 360 -15.74 -28.15 3.13
CA SER A 360 -15.17 -28.88 4.27
C SER A 360 -15.49 -30.38 4.24
N TRP A 361 -16.71 -30.74 3.80
CA TRP A 361 -17.09 -32.15 3.64
C TRP A 361 -16.23 -32.86 2.60
N LEU A 362 -16.00 -32.20 1.46
CA LEU A 362 -15.14 -32.73 0.39
C LEU A 362 -13.69 -32.88 0.87
N SER A 363 -13.20 -31.91 1.64
CA SER A 363 -11.87 -31.93 2.23
C SER A 363 -11.71 -33.09 3.24
N TRP A 364 -12.71 -33.35 4.10
CA TRP A 364 -12.69 -34.50 5.03
C TRP A 364 -12.84 -35.84 4.31
N ALA A 365 -13.62 -35.91 3.24
CA ALA A 365 -13.64 -37.09 2.37
C ALA A 365 -12.27 -37.35 1.75
N GLY A 366 -11.57 -36.29 1.33
CA GLY A 366 -10.20 -36.36 0.84
C GLY A 366 -9.21 -36.88 1.90
N VAL A 367 -9.37 -36.51 3.17
CA VAL A 367 -8.55 -37.07 4.29
C VAL A 367 -8.71 -38.59 4.39
N LEU A 368 -9.93 -39.11 4.24
CA LEU A 368 -10.15 -40.58 4.21
C LEU A 368 -9.51 -41.23 2.99
N VAL A 369 -9.66 -40.61 1.82
CA VAL A 369 -9.00 -41.09 0.59
C VAL A 369 -7.47 -41.13 0.79
N ALA A 370 -6.90 -40.10 1.41
CA ALA A 370 -5.46 -40.05 1.74
C ALA A 370 -5.03 -41.23 2.64
N ALA A 371 -5.82 -41.56 3.66
CA ALA A 371 -5.53 -42.68 4.56
C ALA A 371 -5.60 -44.02 3.84
N VAL A 372 -6.65 -44.23 3.02
CA VAL A 372 -6.77 -45.45 2.19
C VAL A 372 -5.63 -45.53 1.18
N MET A 373 -5.28 -44.43 0.56
CA MET A 373 -4.20 -44.37 -0.43
C MET A 373 -2.84 -44.68 0.20
N THR A 374 -2.56 -44.13 1.38
CA THR A 374 -1.32 -44.46 2.14
C THR A 374 -1.26 -45.96 2.44
N PHE A 375 -2.36 -46.58 2.90
CA PHE A 375 -2.42 -48.00 3.18
C PHE A 375 -2.22 -48.84 1.92
N VAL A 376 -2.93 -48.57 0.84
CA VAL A 376 -2.84 -49.32 -0.43
C VAL A 376 -1.44 -49.20 -1.05
N LEU A 377 -0.81 -48.03 -0.98
CA LEU A 377 0.54 -47.83 -1.52
C LEU A 377 1.59 -48.60 -0.67
N ALA A 378 1.48 -48.54 0.64
CA ALA A 378 2.42 -49.21 1.52
C ALA A 378 2.25 -50.73 1.55
N GLU A 379 1.03 -51.25 1.82
CA GLU A 379 0.77 -52.66 1.98
C GLU A 379 0.48 -53.39 0.64
N GLY A 380 -0.20 -52.70 -0.31
CA GLY A 380 -0.55 -53.29 -1.59
C GLY A 380 0.59 -53.28 -2.62
N PHE A 381 1.33 -52.16 -2.70
CA PHE A 381 2.40 -51.95 -3.67
C PHE A 381 3.82 -51.99 -3.08
N GLY A 382 3.96 -52.06 -1.75
CA GLY A 382 5.25 -52.06 -1.07
C GLY A 382 6.04 -50.76 -1.21
N TRP A 383 5.36 -49.63 -1.45
CA TRP A 383 6.03 -48.37 -1.57
C TRP A 383 6.54 -47.82 -0.23
N SER A 384 7.76 -47.29 -0.22
CA SER A 384 8.27 -46.56 0.94
C SER A 384 7.57 -45.20 1.08
N ALA A 385 7.65 -44.65 2.27
CA ALA A 385 7.11 -43.28 2.52
C ALA A 385 7.73 -42.23 1.60
N ALA A 386 9.03 -42.36 1.27
CA ALA A 386 9.72 -41.47 0.35
C ALA A 386 9.15 -41.54 -1.09
N GLN A 387 8.88 -42.74 -1.57
CA GLN A 387 8.25 -42.97 -2.89
C GLN A 387 6.83 -42.42 -2.94
N GLY A 388 6.06 -42.61 -1.88
CA GLY A 388 4.73 -42.02 -1.75
C GLY A 388 4.75 -40.49 -1.82
N ILE A 389 5.63 -39.84 -1.06
CA ILE A 389 5.82 -38.37 -1.09
C ILE A 389 6.26 -37.90 -2.49
N LEU A 390 7.18 -38.61 -3.14
CA LEU A 390 7.66 -38.32 -4.47
C LEU A 390 6.53 -38.32 -5.50
N ALA A 391 5.70 -39.37 -5.52
CA ALA A 391 4.57 -39.47 -6.44
C ALA A 391 3.52 -38.36 -6.21
N GLY A 392 3.18 -38.08 -4.95
CA GLY A 392 2.27 -36.98 -4.61
C GLY A 392 2.83 -35.61 -5.05
N SER A 393 4.15 -35.43 -4.98
CA SER A 393 4.83 -34.19 -5.38
C SER A 393 4.87 -34.00 -6.90
N ILE A 394 5.03 -35.07 -7.66
CA ILE A 394 4.92 -35.03 -9.13
C ILE A 394 3.51 -34.58 -9.51
N LEU A 395 2.47 -35.11 -8.86
CA LEU A 395 1.09 -34.70 -9.08
C LEU A 395 0.85 -33.22 -8.74
N LEU A 396 1.48 -32.69 -7.69
CA LEU A 396 1.48 -31.24 -7.39
C LEU A 396 2.14 -30.42 -8.50
N LEU A 397 3.24 -30.88 -9.10
CA LEU A 397 3.89 -30.17 -10.20
C LEU A 397 2.99 -30.19 -11.47
N VAL A 398 2.25 -31.26 -11.71
CA VAL A 398 1.21 -31.28 -12.77
C VAL A 398 0.12 -30.23 -12.46
N LEU A 399 -0.33 -30.17 -11.20
CA LEU A 399 -1.29 -29.13 -10.77
C LEU A 399 -0.73 -27.72 -10.91
N PHE A 400 0.59 -27.53 -10.65
CA PHE A 400 1.25 -26.25 -10.92
C PHE A 400 1.11 -25.85 -12.38
N VAL A 401 1.44 -26.73 -13.32
CA VAL A 401 1.30 -26.46 -14.77
C VAL A 401 -0.16 -26.12 -15.10
N ALA A 402 -1.11 -26.91 -14.61
CA ALA A 402 -2.53 -26.65 -14.81
C ALA A 402 -2.95 -25.28 -14.24
N SER A 403 -2.46 -24.91 -13.05
CA SER A 403 -2.77 -23.62 -12.42
C SER A 403 -2.23 -22.43 -13.22
N VAL A 404 -1.04 -22.56 -13.81
CA VAL A 404 -0.45 -21.53 -14.69
C VAL A 404 -1.29 -21.37 -15.96
N VAL A 405 -1.78 -22.46 -16.54
CA VAL A 405 -2.63 -22.43 -17.76
C VAL A 405 -4.01 -21.83 -17.47
N VAL A 406 -4.60 -22.13 -16.31
CA VAL A 406 -5.96 -21.67 -15.95
C VAL A 406 -5.96 -20.25 -15.38
N LEU A 407 -4.90 -19.83 -14.69
CA LEU A 407 -4.81 -18.55 -13.97
C LEU A 407 -3.70 -17.61 -14.49
N PRO A 408 -3.43 -17.51 -15.80
CA PRO A 408 -2.29 -16.75 -16.31
C PRO A 408 -2.40 -15.26 -15.97
N ASP A 409 -3.60 -14.68 -16.05
CA ASP A 409 -3.84 -13.26 -15.74
C ASP A 409 -3.52 -12.92 -14.28
N PHE A 410 -3.87 -13.80 -13.34
CA PHE A 410 -3.63 -13.61 -11.92
C PHE A 410 -2.16 -13.82 -11.56
N LEU A 411 -1.51 -14.79 -12.17
CA LEU A 411 -0.07 -15.04 -11.99
C LEU A 411 0.74 -13.86 -12.50
N LEU A 412 0.46 -13.39 -13.73
CA LEU A 412 1.10 -12.19 -14.29
C LEU A 412 0.93 -10.99 -13.38
N ARG A 413 -0.32 -10.74 -12.93
CA ARG A 413 -0.61 -9.65 -11.99
C ARG A 413 0.19 -9.79 -10.70
N PHE A 414 0.30 -10.97 -10.13
CA PHE A 414 1.07 -11.22 -8.92
C PHE A 414 2.54 -10.87 -9.11
N PHE A 415 3.19 -11.31 -10.19
CA PHE A 415 4.58 -10.96 -10.48
C PHE A 415 4.77 -9.45 -10.70
N VAL A 416 3.87 -8.81 -11.46
CA VAL A 416 3.90 -7.36 -11.65
C VAL A 416 3.74 -6.64 -10.31
N MET A 417 2.83 -7.10 -9.44
CA MET A 417 2.66 -6.55 -8.10
C MET A 417 3.93 -6.70 -7.24
N MET A 418 4.59 -7.85 -7.29
CA MET A 418 5.86 -8.06 -6.56
C MET A 418 6.96 -7.13 -7.08
N ILE A 419 7.15 -7.07 -8.39
CA ILE A 419 8.13 -6.18 -9.03
C ILE A 419 7.83 -4.71 -8.68
N THR A 420 6.58 -4.28 -8.84
CA THR A 420 6.22 -2.89 -8.51
C THR A 420 6.44 -2.55 -7.04
N ARG A 421 6.18 -3.47 -6.11
CA ARG A 421 6.45 -3.26 -4.67
C ARG A 421 7.95 -3.22 -4.33
N CYS A 422 8.79 -3.91 -5.09
CA CYS A 422 10.25 -3.85 -4.91
C CYS A 422 10.82 -2.48 -5.30
N PHE A 423 10.28 -1.88 -6.37
CA PHE A 423 10.85 -0.65 -6.94
C PHE A 423 10.06 0.62 -6.60
N TYR A 424 8.75 0.51 -6.26
CA TYR A 424 7.85 1.65 -6.06
C TYR A 424 7.03 1.51 -4.78
N ARG A 425 6.73 2.65 -4.15
CA ARG A 425 5.73 2.74 -3.08
C ARG A 425 4.39 3.14 -3.67
N VAL A 426 3.66 2.19 -4.21
CA VAL A 426 2.34 2.45 -4.79
C VAL A 426 1.29 2.54 -3.67
N GLN A 427 0.64 3.70 -3.55
CA GLN A 427 -0.52 3.91 -2.68
C GLN A 427 -1.75 4.23 -3.52
N HIS A 428 -2.94 4.00 -2.98
CA HIS A 428 -4.20 4.21 -3.71
C HIS A 428 -5.30 4.70 -2.78
N ARG A 429 -6.30 5.37 -3.39
CA ARG A 429 -7.62 5.67 -2.78
C ARG A 429 -8.72 5.45 -3.81
N GLY A 430 -9.95 5.17 -3.33
CA GLY A 430 -11.13 5.06 -4.19
C GLY A 430 -11.26 3.73 -4.96
N LEU A 431 -10.44 2.70 -4.70
CA LEU A 431 -10.58 1.42 -5.40
C LEU A 431 -11.90 0.70 -5.07
N GLU A 432 -12.59 1.09 -4.02
CA GLU A 432 -13.96 0.67 -3.69
C GLU A 432 -14.99 1.06 -4.76
N HIS A 433 -14.70 2.03 -5.60
CA HIS A 433 -15.52 2.42 -6.74
C HIS A 433 -15.46 1.41 -7.89
N LEU A 434 -14.47 0.52 -7.89
CA LEU A 434 -14.40 -0.55 -8.89
C LEU A 434 -15.50 -1.59 -8.61
N PRO A 435 -16.29 -1.98 -9.64
CA PRO A 435 -17.33 -2.97 -9.42
C PRO A 435 -16.74 -4.33 -9.04
N ALA A 436 -17.32 -5.00 -8.05
CA ALA A 436 -16.88 -6.31 -7.59
C ALA A 436 -17.02 -7.40 -8.68
N SER A 437 -17.99 -7.24 -9.59
CA SER A 437 -18.24 -8.13 -10.72
C SER A 437 -18.74 -7.32 -11.93
N GLY A 438 -18.76 -7.95 -13.10
CA GLY A 438 -19.18 -7.28 -14.33
C GLY A 438 -18.13 -6.39 -14.99
N PRO A 439 -18.37 -5.88 -16.19
CA PRO A 439 -17.43 -5.04 -16.93
C PRO A 439 -17.35 -3.63 -16.38
N ALA A 440 -16.21 -2.98 -16.59
CA ALA A 440 -16.02 -1.54 -16.37
C ALA A 440 -14.93 -1.02 -17.30
N LEU A 441 -15.04 0.25 -17.70
CA LEU A 441 -14.02 0.94 -18.47
C LEU A 441 -13.24 1.87 -17.55
N LEU A 442 -11.93 1.61 -17.35
CA LEU A 442 -11.04 2.51 -16.64
C LEU A 442 -10.46 3.54 -17.60
N VAL A 443 -10.58 4.80 -17.26
CA VAL A 443 -10.06 5.92 -18.04
C VAL A 443 -9.05 6.69 -17.20
N CYS A 444 -7.78 6.68 -17.63
CA CYS A 444 -6.67 7.21 -16.83
C CYS A 444 -5.76 8.14 -17.64
N ASN A 445 -5.09 9.08 -16.97
CA ASN A 445 -4.00 9.87 -17.55
C ASN A 445 -2.76 9.02 -17.81
N HIS A 446 -1.88 9.45 -18.73
CA HIS A 446 -0.71 8.68 -19.18
C HIS A 446 0.59 9.48 -19.05
N VAL A 447 1.39 9.15 -18.04
CA VAL A 447 2.60 9.90 -17.68
C VAL A 447 3.89 9.06 -17.69
N SER A 448 3.75 7.73 -17.70
CA SER A 448 4.88 6.79 -17.64
C SER A 448 4.55 5.48 -18.35
N LEU A 449 5.55 4.82 -18.94
CA LEU A 449 5.43 3.46 -19.47
C LEU A 449 5.02 2.43 -18.41
N MET A 450 5.23 2.74 -17.13
CA MET A 450 4.85 1.90 -16.00
C MET A 450 3.38 2.03 -15.59
N ASP A 451 2.63 2.98 -16.15
CA ASP A 451 1.25 3.27 -15.71
C ASP A 451 0.34 2.04 -15.78
N ALA A 452 0.42 1.28 -16.88
CA ALA A 452 -0.33 0.04 -17.05
C ALA A 452 0.04 -1.01 -15.99
N LEU A 453 1.32 -1.12 -15.63
CA LEU A 453 1.80 -2.06 -14.62
C LEU A 453 1.36 -1.65 -13.20
N TRP A 454 1.37 -0.34 -12.90
CA TRP A 454 0.83 0.13 -11.62
C TRP A 454 -0.66 -0.14 -11.49
N LEU A 455 -1.46 0.11 -12.55
CA LEU A 455 -2.89 -0.23 -12.56
C LEU A 455 -3.11 -1.74 -12.43
N LEU A 456 -2.37 -2.56 -13.19
CA LEU A 456 -2.45 -4.03 -13.11
C LEU A 456 -2.11 -4.53 -11.69
N SER A 457 -1.14 -3.93 -11.02
CA SER A 457 -0.76 -4.29 -9.64
C SER A 457 -1.84 -3.97 -8.60
N LEU A 458 -2.73 -3.00 -8.89
CA LEU A 458 -3.74 -2.51 -7.96
C LEU A 458 -5.11 -3.14 -8.17
N VAL A 459 -5.51 -3.38 -9.43
CA VAL A 459 -6.85 -3.89 -9.75
C VAL A 459 -6.90 -5.40 -9.54
N PRO A 460 -7.68 -5.91 -8.56
CA PRO A 460 -7.70 -7.34 -8.22
C PRO A 460 -8.64 -8.16 -9.14
N ARG A 461 -8.77 -7.76 -10.40
CA ARG A 461 -9.64 -8.36 -11.39
C ARG A 461 -8.92 -8.50 -12.73
N ARG A 462 -9.48 -9.30 -13.62
CA ARG A 462 -8.98 -9.45 -15.00
C ARG A 462 -9.05 -8.12 -15.73
N LEU A 463 -7.89 -7.59 -16.11
CA LEU A 463 -7.70 -6.28 -16.71
C LEU A 463 -7.08 -6.43 -18.09
N ARG A 464 -7.64 -5.74 -19.10
CA ARG A 464 -7.11 -5.66 -20.46
C ARG A 464 -6.70 -4.22 -20.76
N PHE A 465 -5.61 -4.02 -21.45
CA PHE A 465 -5.10 -2.70 -21.83
C PHE A 465 -5.13 -2.50 -23.33
N LEU A 466 -5.49 -1.29 -23.76
CA LEU A 466 -5.14 -0.83 -25.11
C LEU A 466 -3.72 -0.28 -25.06
N MET A 467 -2.83 -0.75 -25.92
CA MET A 467 -1.40 -0.41 -25.93
C MET A 467 -0.90 -0.08 -27.34
N SER A 468 0.04 0.87 -27.45
CA SER A 468 0.65 1.24 -28.74
C SER A 468 1.27 0.02 -29.44
N ARG A 469 0.90 -0.14 -30.72
CA ARG A 469 1.44 -1.19 -31.60
C ARG A 469 2.95 -1.01 -31.81
N GLU A 470 3.38 0.22 -31.97
CA GLU A 470 4.77 0.62 -32.16
C GLU A 470 5.61 0.21 -30.94
N TYR A 471 5.09 0.50 -29.75
CA TYR A 471 5.74 0.09 -28.52
C TYR A 471 5.87 -1.43 -28.40
N LEU A 472 4.78 -2.16 -28.71
CA LEU A 472 4.80 -3.62 -28.72
C LEU A 472 5.79 -4.21 -29.74
N ALA A 473 5.92 -3.60 -30.92
CA ALA A 473 6.85 -4.03 -31.95
C ALA A 473 8.31 -3.84 -31.49
N GLY A 474 8.62 -2.80 -30.73
CA GLY A 474 9.94 -2.52 -30.16
C GLY A 474 10.31 -3.40 -28.95
N CYS A 475 9.35 -4.14 -28.37
CA CYS A 475 9.60 -5.01 -27.22
C CYS A 475 10.34 -6.30 -27.59
N SER A 476 11.10 -6.84 -26.63
CA SER A 476 11.73 -8.15 -26.78
C SER A 476 10.70 -9.26 -26.98
N GLY A 477 11.08 -10.39 -27.60
CA GLY A 477 10.18 -11.53 -27.81
C GLY A 477 9.52 -12.02 -26.53
N PHE A 478 10.27 -12.06 -25.41
CA PHE A 478 9.76 -12.41 -24.09
C PHE A 478 8.71 -11.42 -23.60
N ALA A 479 8.97 -10.11 -23.70
CA ALA A 479 8.01 -9.08 -23.29
C ALA A 479 6.72 -9.12 -24.13
N ARG A 480 6.83 -9.35 -25.46
CA ARG A 480 5.67 -9.53 -26.35
C ARG A 480 4.83 -10.74 -25.95
N ALA A 481 5.46 -11.87 -25.64
CA ALA A 481 4.75 -13.06 -25.15
C ALA A 481 4.02 -12.76 -23.83
N LEU A 482 4.65 -12.02 -22.91
CA LEU A 482 4.05 -11.62 -21.64
C LEU A 482 2.85 -10.69 -21.84
N PHE A 483 2.95 -9.71 -22.74
CA PHE A 483 1.84 -8.82 -23.09
C PHE A 483 0.69 -9.57 -23.80
N SER A 484 1.02 -10.55 -24.64
CA SER A 484 0.03 -11.44 -25.28
C SER A 484 -0.73 -12.27 -24.24
N LEU A 485 -0.02 -12.86 -23.28
CA LEU A 485 -0.62 -13.56 -22.13
C LEU A 485 -1.53 -12.62 -21.31
N GLY A 486 -1.10 -11.37 -21.09
CA GLY A 486 -1.91 -10.32 -20.48
C GLY A 486 -3.09 -9.86 -21.33
N GLY A 487 -3.23 -10.37 -22.57
CA GLY A 487 -4.34 -10.03 -23.51
C GLY A 487 -4.40 -8.53 -23.82
N VAL A 488 -3.25 -7.92 -24.05
CA VAL A 488 -3.13 -6.54 -24.49
C VAL A 488 -3.73 -6.39 -25.90
N ILE A 489 -4.51 -5.33 -26.11
CA ILE A 489 -5.16 -5.00 -27.37
C ILE A 489 -4.30 -3.95 -28.10
N PRO A 490 -3.62 -4.29 -29.21
CA PRO A 490 -2.77 -3.35 -29.93
C PRO A 490 -3.59 -2.31 -30.68
N ILE A 491 -3.23 -1.03 -30.49
CA ILE A 491 -3.84 0.11 -31.17
C ILE A 491 -2.74 1.12 -31.52
N SER A 492 -2.90 1.87 -32.63
CA SER A 492 -2.02 2.99 -32.96
C SER A 492 -2.83 4.24 -33.28
N THR A 493 -2.28 5.40 -32.96
CA THR A 493 -2.82 6.70 -33.35
C THR A 493 -2.67 6.96 -34.85
N ASN A 494 -1.75 6.24 -35.50
CA ASN A 494 -1.48 6.29 -36.95
C ASN A 494 -2.25 5.22 -37.72
N ASP A 495 -3.02 4.37 -37.04
CA ASP A 495 -3.84 3.34 -37.67
C ASP A 495 -4.98 3.98 -38.50
N PRO A 496 -5.34 3.38 -39.65
CA PRO A 496 -6.52 3.82 -40.39
C PRO A 496 -7.78 3.61 -39.55
N PRO A 497 -8.83 4.41 -39.74
CA PRO A 497 -10.05 4.38 -38.92
C PRO A 497 -10.65 2.97 -38.74
N LYS A 498 -10.57 2.13 -39.78
CA LYS A 498 -11.05 0.71 -39.74
C LYS A 498 -10.26 -0.14 -38.72
N ALA A 499 -8.94 0.06 -38.61
CA ALA A 499 -8.10 -0.68 -37.65
C ALA A 499 -8.32 -0.20 -36.21
N VAL A 500 -8.45 1.11 -36.01
CA VAL A 500 -8.84 1.70 -34.71
C VAL A 500 -10.19 1.11 -34.26
N MET A 501 -11.20 1.13 -35.14
CA MET A 501 -12.52 0.55 -34.84
C MET A 501 -12.49 -0.95 -34.53
N LYS A 502 -11.58 -1.70 -35.16
CA LYS A 502 -11.38 -3.13 -34.87
C LYS A 502 -10.85 -3.30 -33.43
N ALA A 503 -9.84 -2.54 -33.02
CA ALA A 503 -9.29 -2.59 -31.65
C ALA A 503 -10.35 -2.20 -30.60
N LEU A 504 -11.16 -1.17 -30.88
CA LEU A 504 -12.24 -0.74 -29.97
C LEU A 504 -13.36 -1.81 -29.86
N LYS A 505 -13.69 -2.51 -30.96
CA LYS A 505 -14.61 -3.66 -30.95
C LYS A 505 -14.04 -4.84 -30.14
N GLU A 506 -12.76 -5.10 -30.24
CA GLU A 506 -12.07 -6.14 -29.45
C GLU A 506 -12.11 -5.80 -27.94
N ALA A 507 -11.86 -4.54 -27.58
CA ALA A 507 -12.02 -4.03 -26.22
C ALA A 507 -13.46 -4.23 -25.71
N ARG A 508 -14.45 -3.89 -26.51
CA ARG A 508 -15.87 -4.13 -26.21
C ARG A 508 -16.17 -5.61 -25.99
N SER A 509 -15.68 -6.48 -26.87
CA SER A 509 -15.85 -7.94 -26.72
C SER A 509 -15.20 -8.48 -25.45
N ALA A 510 -14.06 -7.93 -25.04
CA ALA A 510 -13.47 -8.26 -23.74
C ALA A 510 -14.38 -7.86 -22.57
N MET A 511 -14.99 -6.67 -22.61
CA MET A 511 -15.96 -6.23 -21.60
C MET A 511 -17.23 -7.12 -21.59
N GLU A 512 -17.73 -7.57 -22.73
CA GLU A 512 -18.84 -8.54 -22.82
C GLU A 512 -18.52 -9.87 -22.14
N ARG A 513 -17.25 -10.26 -22.10
CA ARG A 513 -16.77 -11.43 -21.34
C ARG A 513 -16.52 -11.14 -19.85
N GLY A 514 -16.88 -9.93 -19.35
CA GLY A 514 -16.76 -9.55 -17.95
C GLY A 514 -15.38 -9.01 -17.55
N TYR A 515 -14.49 -8.72 -18.51
CA TYR A 515 -13.21 -8.09 -18.22
C TYR A 515 -13.37 -6.59 -17.91
N ILE A 516 -12.46 -6.04 -17.11
CA ILE A 516 -12.24 -4.61 -17.03
C ILE A 516 -11.31 -4.23 -18.18
N VAL A 517 -11.61 -3.14 -18.86
CA VAL A 517 -10.72 -2.57 -19.90
C VAL A 517 -10.16 -1.26 -19.41
N ALA A 518 -8.86 -1.04 -19.52
CA ALA A 518 -8.21 0.22 -19.22
C ALA A 518 -7.70 0.89 -20.49
N ILE A 519 -7.94 2.19 -20.58
CA ILE A 519 -7.50 3.03 -21.69
C ILE A 519 -6.87 4.31 -21.19
N PHE A 520 -5.83 4.77 -21.90
CA PHE A 520 -5.22 6.06 -21.75
C PHE A 520 -5.66 6.94 -22.93
N PRO A 521 -6.76 7.71 -22.78
CA PRO A 521 -7.39 8.38 -23.91
C PRO A 521 -6.59 9.57 -24.48
N GLU A 522 -5.48 9.95 -23.84
CA GLU A 522 -4.51 10.89 -24.40
C GLU A 522 -3.87 10.34 -25.70
N GLY A 523 -3.78 9.01 -25.82
CA GLY A 523 -3.23 8.32 -26.98
C GLY A 523 -1.73 8.34 -27.09
N GLU A 524 -1.03 9.07 -26.23
CA GLU A 524 0.42 9.15 -26.12
C GLU A 524 0.84 9.52 -24.68
N LEU A 525 2.11 9.29 -24.36
CA LEU A 525 2.69 9.71 -23.09
C LEU A 525 2.85 11.24 -23.03
N SER A 526 2.56 11.83 -21.86
CA SER A 526 2.84 13.24 -21.65
C SER A 526 4.35 13.51 -21.69
N ARG A 527 4.77 14.46 -22.52
CA ARG A 527 6.16 14.92 -22.66
C ARG A 527 6.45 16.18 -21.88
N THR A 528 5.41 17.02 -21.68
CA THR A 528 5.48 18.27 -20.94
C THR A 528 5.13 18.12 -19.46
N GLY A 529 4.60 16.98 -19.04
CA GLY A 529 4.01 16.75 -17.70
C GLY A 529 2.54 17.13 -17.62
N HIS A 530 2.01 17.83 -18.63
CA HIS A 530 0.59 18.19 -18.70
C HIS A 530 -0.25 17.06 -19.29
N MET A 531 -1.46 16.89 -18.77
CA MET A 531 -2.45 15.98 -19.34
C MET A 531 -2.87 16.49 -20.73
N GLN A 532 -2.81 15.61 -21.73
CA GLN A 532 -3.23 15.92 -23.09
C GLN A 532 -4.76 15.84 -23.22
N THR A 533 -5.29 16.35 -24.35
CA THR A 533 -6.72 16.29 -24.65
C THR A 533 -7.15 14.84 -24.87
N PHE A 534 -8.26 14.44 -24.26
CA PHE A 534 -8.80 13.11 -24.41
C PHE A 534 -9.43 12.90 -25.79
N ARG A 535 -9.08 11.81 -26.45
CA ARG A 535 -9.72 11.38 -27.72
C ARG A 535 -11.02 10.64 -27.43
N ALA A 536 -12.03 10.87 -28.25
CA ALA A 536 -13.37 10.32 -28.06
C ALA A 536 -13.49 8.79 -28.28
N GLY A 537 -12.42 8.11 -28.74
CA GLY A 537 -12.43 6.68 -29.07
C GLY A 537 -13.00 5.77 -27.99
N PHE A 538 -12.75 6.06 -26.71
CA PHE A 538 -13.22 5.25 -25.61
C PHE A 538 -14.76 5.20 -25.47
N THR A 539 -15.47 6.23 -25.92
CA THR A 539 -16.95 6.26 -25.88
C THR A 539 -17.57 5.17 -26.75
N HIS A 540 -16.89 4.77 -27.83
CA HIS A 540 -17.35 3.69 -28.73
C HIS A 540 -17.32 2.31 -28.04
N ILE A 541 -16.42 2.12 -27.06
CA ILE A 541 -16.31 0.83 -26.33
C ILE A 541 -17.60 0.57 -25.54
N VAL A 542 -18.11 1.61 -24.86
CA VAL A 542 -19.27 1.48 -23.95
C VAL A 542 -20.61 1.85 -24.58
N LYS A 543 -20.62 2.41 -25.80
CA LYS A 543 -21.83 2.91 -26.48
C LYS A 543 -22.96 1.88 -26.54
N GLY A 544 -24.15 2.23 -26.04
CA GLY A 544 -25.33 1.37 -26.06
C GLY A 544 -25.33 0.22 -25.05
N ARG A 545 -24.50 0.30 -24.03
CA ARG A 545 -24.45 -0.61 -22.89
C ARG A 545 -24.47 0.20 -21.58
N ASP A 546 -24.97 -0.36 -20.51
CA ASP A 546 -24.95 0.27 -19.18
C ASP A 546 -23.72 -0.21 -18.40
N TRP A 547 -22.53 0.17 -18.90
CA TRP A 547 -21.26 -0.17 -18.30
C TRP A 547 -20.62 1.08 -17.68
N PRO A 548 -20.18 1.03 -16.41
CA PRO A 548 -19.63 2.21 -15.77
C PRO A 548 -18.28 2.59 -16.35
N ILE A 549 -18.07 3.90 -16.51
CA ILE A 549 -16.78 4.52 -16.77
C ILE A 549 -16.19 4.91 -15.41
N ILE A 550 -15.02 4.37 -15.06
CA ILE A 550 -14.32 4.69 -13.81
C ILE A 550 -13.16 5.61 -14.15
N PRO A 551 -13.25 6.90 -13.83
CA PRO A 551 -12.13 7.82 -13.99
C PRO A 551 -11.06 7.49 -12.97
N MET A 552 -9.79 7.48 -13.40
CA MET A 552 -8.62 7.23 -12.55
C MET A 552 -7.52 8.24 -12.83
N ALA A 553 -6.68 8.50 -11.84
CA ALA A 553 -5.50 9.33 -12.03
C ALA A 553 -4.27 8.72 -11.35
N ILE A 554 -3.13 8.85 -12.02
CA ILE A 554 -1.81 8.45 -11.54
C ILE A 554 -0.96 9.71 -11.33
N ASN A 555 -0.39 9.84 -10.14
CA ASN A 555 0.57 10.89 -9.80
C ASN A 555 1.90 10.28 -9.37
N GLY A 556 3.01 11.00 -9.61
CA GLY A 556 4.37 10.59 -9.26
C GLY A 556 5.10 9.85 -10.39
N GLY A 557 4.42 9.46 -11.47
CA GLY A 557 5.03 8.74 -12.61
C GLY A 557 5.90 9.63 -13.50
N PHE A 558 5.52 10.89 -13.69
CA PHE A 558 6.29 11.84 -14.48
C PHE A 558 7.62 12.18 -13.78
N GLY A 559 8.73 12.21 -14.52
CA GLY A 559 10.08 12.34 -13.97
C GLY A 559 10.73 11.01 -13.52
N SER A 560 10.04 9.87 -13.63
CA SER A 560 10.65 8.54 -13.46
C SER A 560 11.45 8.14 -14.69
N ARG A 561 12.35 7.16 -14.54
CA ARG A 561 13.14 6.60 -15.68
C ARG A 561 12.29 6.07 -16.83
N ALA A 562 11.06 5.68 -16.53
CA ALA A 562 10.10 5.19 -17.51
C ALA A 562 9.17 6.28 -18.08
N SER A 563 9.48 7.57 -17.86
CA SER A 563 8.75 8.71 -18.44
C SER A 563 9.59 9.47 -19.46
N HIS A 564 8.96 10.20 -20.39
CA HIS A 564 9.69 11.03 -21.35
C HIS A 564 10.51 12.16 -20.72
N ALA A 565 10.22 12.55 -19.45
CA ALA A 565 11.06 13.49 -18.72
C ALA A 565 12.48 13.00 -18.49
N PHE A 566 12.75 11.72 -18.66
CA PHE A 566 14.07 11.10 -18.40
C PHE A 566 15.00 11.04 -19.63
N ILE A 567 14.54 11.39 -20.81
CA ILE A 567 15.32 11.29 -22.05
C ILE A 567 16.61 12.13 -22.04
N HIS A 568 16.75 13.09 -21.12
CA HIS A 568 17.98 13.84 -20.91
C HIS A 568 18.74 13.32 -19.67
N PRO A 569 20.01 12.85 -19.85
CA PRO A 569 20.80 12.22 -18.76
C PRO A 569 21.13 13.14 -17.58
N HIS A 570 20.79 14.42 -17.63
CA HIS A 570 21.03 15.42 -16.58
C HIS A 570 19.82 15.75 -15.72
N VAL A 571 18.67 15.16 -16.02
CA VAL A 571 17.46 15.38 -15.22
C VAL A 571 17.55 14.61 -13.88
N PHE A 572 17.09 15.22 -12.83
CA PHE A 572 17.01 14.75 -11.45
C PHE A 572 16.55 13.29 -11.33
N ALA A 573 17.49 12.35 -11.38
CA ALA A 573 17.28 10.89 -11.41
C ALA A 573 17.34 10.26 -9.99
N ALA A 574 17.33 11.04 -8.93
CA ALA A 574 17.81 10.59 -7.63
C ALA A 574 16.79 9.77 -6.81
N GLU A 575 15.53 9.62 -7.24
CA GLU A 575 14.48 8.97 -6.45
C GLU A 575 13.72 7.85 -7.18
N ASP A 576 14.35 7.16 -8.14
CA ASP A 576 13.66 6.08 -8.85
C ASP A 576 13.47 4.83 -8.01
N PHE A 577 14.32 4.61 -7.03
CA PHE A 577 14.16 3.50 -6.07
C PHE A 577 13.19 3.91 -4.97
N TRP A 578 12.10 3.16 -4.80
CA TRP A 578 11.05 3.41 -3.80
C TRP A 578 10.24 4.69 -4.03
N ARG A 579 10.21 5.14 -5.28
CA ARG A 579 9.41 6.31 -5.69
C ARG A 579 7.94 6.13 -5.30
N LYS A 580 7.37 7.17 -4.71
CA LYS A 580 5.97 7.19 -4.29
C LYS A 580 5.07 7.42 -5.52
N ILE A 581 4.23 6.44 -5.82
CA ILE A 581 3.19 6.53 -6.86
C ILE A 581 1.83 6.55 -6.17
N THR A 582 1.01 7.52 -6.50
CA THR A 582 -0.34 7.65 -5.95
C THR A 582 -1.36 7.46 -7.06
N VAL A 583 -2.26 6.49 -6.88
CA VAL A 583 -3.36 6.19 -7.81
C VAL A 583 -4.68 6.48 -7.11
N VAL A 584 -5.54 7.26 -7.75
CA VAL A 584 -6.87 7.58 -7.22
C VAL A 584 -7.93 7.16 -8.24
N ALA A 585 -8.94 6.43 -7.78
CA ALA A 585 -10.12 6.10 -8.57
C ALA A 585 -11.31 6.94 -8.09
N GLY A 586 -12.06 7.48 -9.04
CA GLY A 586 -13.27 8.27 -8.78
C GLY A 586 -14.54 7.42 -8.82
N PRO A 587 -15.68 8.03 -8.46
CA PRO A 587 -16.98 7.38 -8.55
C PRO A 587 -17.31 6.99 -10.00
N PRO A 588 -18.12 5.92 -10.20
CA PRO A 588 -18.57 5.51 -11.51
C PRO A 588 -19.33 6.64 -12.23
N MET A 589 -18.99 6.87 -13.48
CA MET A 589 -19.71 7.77 -14.38
C MET A 589 -20.57 6.99 -15.36
N ALA A 590 -21.69 7.59 -15.80
CA ALA A 590 -22.59 6.98 -16.75
C ALA A 590 -21.95 6.82 -18.14
N THR A 591 -22.39 5.85 -18.90
CA THR A 591 -21.91 5.51 -20.25
C THR A 591 -22.03 6.69 -21.25
N GLY A 592 -23.04 7.54 -21.08
CA GLY A 592 -23.27 8.75 -21.92
C GLY A 592 -22.50 9.99 -21.50
N SER A 593 -21.57 9.89 -20.54
CA SER A 593 -20.80 11.06 -20.10
C SER A 593 -19.98 11.65 -21.23
N ASP A 594 -20.00 12.98 -21.35
CA ASP A 594 -19.19 13.70 -22.31
C ASP A 594 -17.68 13.51 -22.06
N VAL A 595 -16.89 13.51 -23.13
CA VAL A 595 -15.43 13.33 -23.07
C VAL A 595 -14.78 14.38 -22.17
N ARG A 596 -15.26 15.64 -22.23
CA ARG A 596 -14.77 16.72 -21.36
C ARG A 596 -15.07 16.46 -19.90
N ALA A 597 -16.28 16.01 -19.59
CA ALA A 597 -16.67 15.67 -18.21
C ALA A 597 -15.78 14.55 -17.63
N VAL A 598 -15.47 13.52 -18.42
CA VAL A 598 -14.56 12.45 -18.02
C VAL A 598 -13.13 12.98 -17.83
N GLN A 599 -12.66 13.86 -18.73
CA GLN A 599 -11.34 14.48 -18.61
C GLN A 599 -11.24 15.38 -17.37
N GLU A 600 -12.27 16.16 -17.07
CA GLU A 600 -12.34 17.00 -15.88
C GLU A 600 -12.35 16.15 -14.60
N ALA A 601 -13.09 15.05 -14.59
CA ALA A 601 -13.07 14.10 -13.47
C ALA A 601 -11.66 13.54 -13.25
N VAL A 602 -10.95 13.12 -14.30
CA VAL A 602 -9.56 12.64 -14.21
C VAL A 602 -8.61 13.75 -13.75
N ARG A 603 -8.78 14.99 -14.18
CA ARG A 603 -8.00 16.14 -13.68
C ARG A 603 -8.23 16.38 -12.19
N GLY A 604 -9.48 16.37 -11.73
CA GLY A 604 -9.81 16.50 -10.31
C GLY A 604 -9.18 15.39 -9.46
N LEU A 605 -9.18 14.15 -9.98
CA LEU A 605 -8.51 13.02 -9.33
C LEU A 605 -6.98 13.16 -9.34
N ALA A 606 -6.39 13.71 -10.40
CA ALA A 606 -4.95 14.00 -10.45
C ALA A 606 -4.56 15.04 -9.39
N ALA A 607 -5.37 16.09 -9.20
CA ALA A 607 -5.17 17.06 -8.13
C ALA A 607 -5.32 16.42 -6.74
N SER A 608 -6.31 15.54 -6.55
CA SER A 608 -6.47 14.76 -5.32
C SER A 608 -5.26 13.83 -5.06
N ALA A 609 -4.77 13.14 -6.08
CA ALA A 609 -3.58 12.30 -5.99
C ALA A 609 -2.32 13.09 -5.60
N ALA A 610 -2.16 14.29 -6.14
CA ALA A 610 -1.07 15.21 -5.79
C ALA A 610 -1.18 15.69 -4.34
N SER A 611 -2.38 16.02 -3.88
CA SER A 611 -2.65 16.41 -2.49
C SER A 611 -2.25 15.28 -1.52
N ILE A 612 -2.62 14.03 -1.83
CA ILE A 612 -2.21 12.84 -1.05
C ILE A 612 -0.68 12.64 -1.10
N ALA A 613 -0.07 12.86 -2.25
CA ALA A 613 1.39 12.75 -2.40
C ALA A 613 2.13 13.80 -1.56
N ALA A 614 1.53 14.99 -1.39
CA ALA A 614 2.07 16.10 -0.62
C ALA A 614 1.87 15.98 0.90
N GLU A 615 1.26 14.91 1.41
CA GLU A 615 1.13 14.63 2.86
C GLU A 615 2.50 14.34 3.50
N ARG A 616 3.37 15.36 3.52
CA ARG A 616 4.75 15.30 4.04
C ARG A 616 5.07 16.56 4.84
N HIS A 617 6.00 16.46 5.77
CA HIS A 617 6.52 17.62 6.52
C HIS A 617 7.67 18.26 5.74
N ILE A 618 7.57 19.55 5.37
CA ILE A 618 8.57 20.20 4.51
C ILE A 618 9.96 20.28 5.17
N GLY A 619 10.02 20.47 6.48
CA GLY A 619 11.28 20.43 7.22
C GLY A 619 11.95 19.06 7.19
N ARG A 620 11.18 17.95 7.27
CA ARG A 620 11.72 16.59 7.08
C ARG A 620 12.24 16.38 5.66
N LEU A 621 11.52 16.92 4.67
CA LEU A 621 11.93 16.84 3.27
C LEU A 621 13.25 17.59 3.06
N PHE A 622 13.40 18.78 3.62
CA PHE A 622 14.68 19.53 3.61
C PHE A 622 15.81 18.73 4.27
N VAL A 623 15.59 18.21 5.49
CA VAL A 623 16.62 17.43 6.21
C VAL A 623 17.05 16.20 5.41
N HIS A 624 16.09 15.49 4.81
CA HIS A 624 16.39 14.34 3.94
C HIS A 624 17.23 14.76 2.72
N THR A 625 16.84 15.83 2.06
CA THR A 625 17.57 16.39 0.91
C THR A 625 18.96 16.85 1.31
N ALA A 626 19.12 17.55 2.44
CA ALA A 626 20.40 18.02 2.92
C ALA A 626 21.37 16.87 3.22
N LYS A 627 20.89 15.82 3.86
CA LYS A 627 21.71 14.61 4.11
C LYS A 627 22.15 13.91 2.82
N LYS A 628 21.28 13.88 1.81
CA LYS A 628 21.53 13.26 0.51
C LYS A 628 22.49 14.10 -0.33
N SER A 629 22.33 15.43 -0.31
CA SER A 629 23.10 16.36 -1.13
C SER A 629 24.47 16.69 -0.55
N GLY A 630 24.66 16.55 0.78
CA GLY A 630 25.97 16.64 1.45
C GLY A 630 26.74 17.92 1.16
N SER A 631 27.86 17.78 0.49
CA SER A 631 28.81 18.87 0.14
C SER A 631 28.39 19.71 -1.09
N ARG A 632 27.21 19.40 -1.70
CA ARG A 632 26.73 20.26 -2.78
C ARG A 632 26.35 21.63 -2.27
N ARG A 633 26.60 22.68 -3.10
CA ARG A 633 26.17 24.04 -2.76
C ARG A 633 24.66 24.08 -2.52
N ALA A 634 24.23 24.69 -1.41
CA ALA A 634 22.83 24.87 -1.06
C ALA A 634 22.43 26.33 -1.19
N ILE A 635 23.08 27.23 -0.47
CA ILE A 635 22.73 28.65 -0.41
C ILE A 635 23.99 29.52 -0.45
N SER A 636 23.86 30.67 -1.09
CA SER A 636 24.88 31.72 -1.11
C SER A 636 24.21 33.08 -1.13
N ASP A 637 24.92 34.16 -0.80
CA ASP A 637 24.43 35.53 -0.95
C ASP A 637 25.51 36.53 -1.42
N SER A 638 25.09 37.70 -1.81
CA SER A 638 25.96 38.80 -2.33
C SER A 638 26.95 39.32 -1.28
N SER A 639 26.83 38.95 0.00
CA SER A 639 27.85 39.28 1.00
C SER A 639 29.10 38.38 0.89
N GLY A 640 29.10 37.38 0.05
CA GLY A 640 30.18 36.41 -0.13
C GLY A 640 30.04 35.14 0.68
N ARG A 641 28.93 34.97 1.43
CA ARG A 641 28.66 33.72 2.17
C ARG A 641 28.26 32.62 1.21
N VAL A 642 28.87 31.44 1.37
CA VAL A 642 28.55 30.22 0.59
C VAL A 642 28.44 29.06 1.57
N MET A 643 27.38 28.30 1.47
CA MET A 643 27.13 27.13 2.32
C MET A 643 26.68 25.94 1.47
N ASP A 644 27.24 24.79 1.77
CA ASP A 644 26.74 23.52 1.25
C ASP A 644 25.51 23.02 2.05
N TYR A 645 24.87 21.94 1.58
CA TYR A 645 23.72 21.37 2.25
C TYR A 645 24.00 20.88 3.66
N GLN A 646 25.18 20.27 3.90
CA GLN A 646 25.57 19.77 5.20
C GLN A 646 25.77 20.93 6.19
N ILE A 647 26.49 21.97 5.78
CA ILE A 647 26.74 23.17 6.62
C ILE A 647 25.42 23.92 6.86
N THR A 648 24.56 24.02 5.86
CA THR A 648 23.23 24.65 5.99
C THR A 648 22.37 23.91 7.02
N LEU A 649 22.38 22.56 7.01
CA LEU A 649 21.66 21.75 7.99
C LEU A 649 22.23 21.94 9.40
N VAL A 650 23.55 21.90 9.56
CA VAL A 650 24.23 22.10 10.86
C VAL A 650 23.91 23.49 11.42
N ALA A 651 23.99 24.53 10.60
CA ALA A 651 23.69 25.91 11.00
C ALA A 651 22.21 26.08 11.41
N ALA A 652 21.29 25.47 10.65
CA ALA A 652 19.86 25.51 10.99
C ALA A 652 19.55 24.75 12.29
N LEU A 653 20.19 23.60 12.54
CA LEU A 653 20.06 22.85 13.80
C LEU A 653 20.65 23.62 14.99
N GLY A 654 21.81 24.26 14.80
CA GLY A 654 22.42 25.12 15.82
C GLY A 654 21.55 26.34 16.16
N LEU A 655 21.03 27.00 15.13
CA LEU A 655 20.10 28.11 15.28
C LEU A 655 18.81 27.65 16.01
N ARG A 656 18.26 26.50 15.66
CA ARG A 656 17.14 25.89 16.38
C ARG A 656 17.40 25.72 17.86
N ARG A 657 18.61 25.28 18.26
CA ARG A 657 18.99 25.11 19.69
C ARG A 657 19.00 26.46 20.44
N VAL A 658 19.60 27.48 19.83
CA VAL A 658 19.61 28.81 20.39
C VAL A 658 18.20 29.41 20.47
N MET A 659 17.41 29.29 19.44
CA MET A 659 16.04 29.79 19.40
C MET A 659 15.15 29.12 20.46
N ARG A 660 15.28 27.81 20.70
CA ARG A 660 14.54 27.11 21.76
C ARG A 660 14.79 27.69 23.18
N ARG A 661 15.93 28.37 23.40
CA ARG A 661 16.25 29.04 24.68
C ARG A 661 15.71 30.46 24.72
N GLN A 662 15.39 31.06 23.58
CA GLN A 662 15.04 32.47 23.46
C GLN A 662 13.56 32.70 23.12
N VAL A 663 12.97 31.85 22.31
CA VAL A 663 11.57 31.92 21.89
C VAL A 663 10.72 31.06 22.84
N PRO A 664 9.65 31.63 23.43
CA PRO A 664 8.76 30.87 24.31
C PRO A 664 8.27 29.57 23.66
N MET A 665 8.15 28.51 24.46
CA MET A 665 7.74 27.18 23.93
C MET A 665 6.32 27.21 23.38
N LEU A 666 5.42 27.96 23.99
CA LEU A 666 4.01 28.09 23.64
C LEU A 666 3.75 29.04 22.48
N GLU A 667 4.73 29.84 22.08
CA GLU A 667 4.62 30.73 20.92
C GLU A 667 4.82 29.91 19.65
N ASN A 668 3.77 29.77 18.83
CA ASN A 668 3.84 29.03 17.57
C ASN A 668 4.26 29.90 16.41
N GLU A 669 3.75 31.12 16.33
CA GLU A 669 3.97 32.08 15.26
C GLU A 669 5.13 33.01 15.62
N VAL A 670 6.14 33.11 14.74
CA VAL A 670 7.32 33.96 14.94
C VAL A 670 7.49 34.88 13.74
N GLY A 671 7.52 36.19 14.03
CA GLY A 671 7.73 37.23 13.01
C GLY A 671 9.15 37.18 12.45
N VAL A 672 9.29 37.43 11.14
CA VAL A 672 10.58 37.51 10.45
C VAL A 672 10.62 38.77 9.59
N ILE A 673 11.59 39.65 9.84
CA ILE A 673 11.86 40.85 9.05
C ILE A 673 13.30 40.79 8.54
N LEU A 674 13.48 40.01 7.46
CA LEU A 674 14.78 39.78 6.82
C LEU A 674 14.64 39.76 5.30
N PRO A 675 15.52 40.47 4.54
CA PRO A 675 15.56 40.38 3.09
C PRO A 675 16.17 39.02 2.65
N PRO A 676 15.98 38.61 1.36
CA PRO A 676 16.58 37.40 0.83
C PRO A 676 18.10 37.37 1.07
N SER A 677 18.52 36.42 1.88
CA SER A 677 19.91 36.26 2.33
C SER A 677 20.10 34.90 2.97
N VAL A 678 21.36 34.48 3.14
CA VAL A 678 21.69 33.24 3.87
C VAL A 678 21.09 33.25 5.28
N PRO A 679 21.20 34.30 6.10
CA PRO A 679 20.54 34.32 7.42
C PRO A 679 19.02 34.18 7.36
N ALA A 680 18.36 34.86 6.42
CA ALA A 680 16.90 34.75 6.28
C ALA A 680 16.45 33.31 5.91
N ALA A 681 17.20 32.64 5.04
CA ALA A 681 16.94 31.23 4.71
C ALA A 681 17.13 30.34 5.95
N LEU A 682 18.22 30.50 6.71
CA LEU A 682 18.50 29.73 7.91
C LEU A 682 17.45 29.91 9.00
N VAL A 683 16.95 31.14 9.21
CA VAL A 683 15.86 31.43 10.17
C VAL A 683 14.58 30.70 9.78
N ASN A 684 14.14 30.80 8.53
CA ASN A 684 12.94 30.10 8.06
C ASN A 684 13.08 28.57 8.14
N ILE A 685 14.25 28.02 7.81
CA ILE A 685 14.54 26.59 7.98
C ILE A 685 14.48 26.21 9.45
N ALA A 686 15.15 26.95 10.34
CA ALA A 686 15.20 26.68 11.77
C ALA A 686 13.81 26.71 12.43
N LEU A 687 12.96 27.68 12.08
CA LEU A 687 11.57 27.76 12.52
C LEU A 687 10.80 26.53 12.06
N THR A 688 10.88 26.19 10.76
CA THR A 688 10.16 25.06 10.18
C THR A 688 10.58 23.71 10.79
N ILE A 689 11.88 23.45 11.02
CA ILE A 689 12.34 22.22 11.67
C ILE A 689 12.02 22.20 13.19
N SER A 690 11.67 23.37 13.76
CA SER A 690 11.16 23.49 15.13
C SER A 690 9.65 23.36 15.23
N SER A 691 8.97 23.15 14.09
CA SER A 691 7.51 23.12 13.97
C SER A 691 6.83 24.42 14.39
N LYS A 692 7.51 25.54 14.18
CA LYS A 692 7.00 26.91 14.36
C LYS A 692 6.62 27.51 13.02
N VAL A 693 5.63 28.39 13.04
CA VAL A 693 5.12 29.09 11.87
C VAL A 693 5.92 30.38 11.64
N SER A 694 6.54 30.52 10.48
CA SER A 694 7.23 31.75 10.13
C SER A 694 6.24 32.80 9.60
N VAL A 695 6.21 33.99 10.21
CA VAL A 695 5.41 35.11 9.72
C VAL A 695 6.36 36.12 9.10
N ASN A 696 6.59 35.97 7.77
CA ASN A 696 7.49 36.88 7.06
C ASN A 696 6.76 38.20 6.80
N LEU A 697 7.13 39.26 7.50
CA LEU A 697 6.53 40.55 7.44
C LEU A 697 7.09 41.41 6.29
N ASN A 698 6.21 42.16 5.61
CA ASN A 698 6.60 42.99 4.47
C ASN A 698 7.25 44.30 4.98
N TYR A 699 8.56 44.35 5.01
CA TYR A 699 9.36 45.52 5.43
C TYR A 699 9.34 46.69 4.41
N SER A 700 8.73 46.51 3.24
CA SER A 700 8.55 47.60 2.23
C SER A 700 7.14 48.20 2.25
N ALA A 701 6.26 47.68 3.13
CA ALA A 701 4.92 48.25 3.34
C ALA A 701 4.94 49.42 4.31
N SER A 702 3.80 50.14 4.42
CA SER A 702 3.67 51.22 5.38
C SER A 702 3.72 50.70 6.83
N ALA A 703 4.09 51.58 7.77
CA ALA A 703 4.14 51.22 9.19
C ALA A 703 2.79 50.70 9.69
N GLU A 704 1.68 51.33 9.27
CA GLU A 704 0.32 50.90 9.61
C GLU A 704 0.00 49.49 9.10
N ALA A 705 0.44 49.15 7.90
CA ALA A 705 0.23 47.80 7.35
C ALA A 705 1.04 46.74 8.09
N VAL A 706 2.24 47.06 8.52
CA VAL A 706 3.06 46.16 9.34
C VAL A 706 2.44 45.98 10.71
N HIS A 707 1.95 47.04 11.34
CA HIS A 707 1.21 46.96 12.60
C HIS A 707 -0.03 46.09 12.47
N ALA A 708 -0.85 46.35 11.47
CA ALA A 708 -2.05 45.54 11.24
C ALA A 708 -1.74 44.06 11.04
N ALA A 709 -0.59 43.73 10.43
CA ALA A 709 -0.14 42.36 10.27
C ALA A 709 0.33 41.73 11.61
N ILE A 710 1.00 42.52 12.48
CA ILE A 710 1.42 42.08 13.84
C ILE A 710 0.19 41.81 14.72
N ASP A 711 -0.81 42.68 14.65
CA ASP A 711 -2.05 42.58 15.45
C ASP A 711 -2.96 41.44 14.95
N ALA A 712 -2.98 41.19 13.63
CA ALA A 712 -3.76 40.10 13.04
C ALA A 712 -3.25 38.70 13.43
N VAL A 713 -1.95 38.60 13.71
CA VAL A 713 -1.32 37.39 14.26
C VAL A 713 -0.59 37.83 15.53
N PRO A 714 -1.02 37.39 16.74
CA PRO A 714 -0.51 37.92 18.00
C PRO A 714 0.97 37.51 18.22
N LEU A 715 1.87 38.18 17.48
CA LEU A 715 3.29 37.94 17.53
C LEU A 715 3.88 38.45 18.85
N GLN A 716 4.61 37.59 19.57
CA GLN A 716 5.39 37.96 20.76
C GLN A 716 6.86 38.18 20.43
N THR A 717 7.38 37.50 19.42
CA THR A 717 8.80 37.56 19.03
C THR A 717 8.92 37.86 17.52
N ILE A 718 9.80 38.78 17.18
CA ILE A 718 10.22 39.08 15.80
C ILE A 718 11.71 38.81 15.68
N ILE A 719 12.15 38.11 14.65
CA ILE A 719 13.56 37.93 14.30
C ILE A 719 13.94 38.88 13.17
N SER A 720 14.93 39.72 13.40
CA SER A 720 15.43 40.68 12.43
C SER A 720 16.97 40.80 12.49
N SER A 721 17.52 41.73 11.74
CA SER A 721 18.95 42.07 11.71
C SER A 721 19.13 43.52 12.20
N LYS A 722 20.20 43.81 12.93
CA LYS A 722 20.56 45.19 13.33
C LYS A 722 20.72 46.10 12.11
N ALA A 723 21.36 45.57 11.06
CA ALA A 723 21.54 46.28 9.79
C ALA A 723 20.24 46.53 9.03
N VAL A 724 19.23 45.69 9.16
CA VAL A 724 17.92 45.89 8.52
C VAL A 724 17.14 46.93 9.29
N LEU A 725 17.02 46.81 10.60
CA LEU A 725 16.22 47.76 11.42
C LEU A 725 16.83 49.14 11.47
N SER A 726 18.18 49.28 11.38
CA SER A 726 18.76 50.59 11.25
C SER A 726 18.36 51.37 9.99
N LYS A 727 17.89 50.71 8.95
CA LYS A 727 17.35 51.28 7.72
C LYS A 727 15.83 51.51 7.75
N LEU A 728 15.17 51.03 8.84
CA LEU A 728 13.71 51.11 9.01
C LEU A 728 13.40 51.71 10.42
N PRO A 729 13.87 52.94 10.75
CA PRO A 729 13.76 53.50 12.09
C PRO A 729 12.30 53.75 12.52
N ASP A 730 11.41 53.98 11.56
CA ASP A 730 10.00 54.32 11.81
C ASP A 730 9.12 53.06 11.95
N LEU A 731 9.68 51.84 11.89
CA LEU A 731 8.93 50.63 12.01
C LEU A 731 8.59 50.32 13.50
N PRO A 732 7.33 50.50 13.89
CA PRO A 732 6.92 50.34 15.26
C PRO A 732 6.80 48.84 15.62
N LEU A 733 7.82 48.27 16.25
CA LEU A 733 7.83 46.88 16.71
C LEU A 733 7.45 46.81 18.18
N THR A 734 6.20 46.42 18.44
CA THR A 734 5.69 46.13 19.80
C THR A 734 6.20 44.79 20.36
N PRO A 735 6.38 43.72 19.53
CA PRO A 735 6.93 42.44 20.01
C PRO A 735 8.42 42.52 20.33
N ARG A 736 8.90 41.55 21.12
CA ARG A 736 10.35 41.41 21.44
C ARG A 736 11.14 41.13 20.17
N VAL A 737 12.19 41.89 19.91
CA VAL A 737 13.06 41.68 18.76
C VAL A 737 14.28 40.87 19.15
N LEU A 738 14.52 39.78 18.38
CA LEU A 738 15.73 38.97 18.44
C LEU A 738 16.60 39.27 17.21
N TYR A 739 17.82 39.70 17.41
CA TYR A 739 18.73 39.97 16.31
C TYR A 739 19.45 38.70 15.86
N VAL A 740 19.45 38.47 14.56
CA VAL A 740 20.07 37.28 13.96
C VAL A 740 21.58 37.22 14.27
N GLU A 741 22.24 38.35 14.32
CA GLU A 741 23.64 38.46 14.71
C GLU A 741 23.89 37.96 16.15
N ASP A 742 23.03 38.33 17.07
CA ASP A 742 23.12 37.90 18.47
C ASP A 742 22.77 36.41 18.62
N LEU A 743 21.83 35.90 17.84
CA LEU A 743 21.49 34.46 17.81
C LEU A 743 22.68 33.61 17.33
N PHE A 744 23.37 34.05 16.28
CA PHE A 744 24.60 33.36 15.82
C PHE A 744 25.77 33.50 16.82
N ALA A 745 25.95 34.65 17.43
CA ALA A 745 26.98 34.87 18.44
C ALA A 745 26.77 34.00 19.69
N ARG A 746 25.54 33.75 20.09
CA ARG A 746 25.18 32.89 21.24
C ARG A 746 25.30 31.38 20.94
N MET A 747 25.59 31.00 19.71
CA MET A 747 25.78 29.58 19.33
C MET A 747 27.15 29.11 19.83
N SER A 748 27.15 28.37 20.93
CA SER A 748 28.36 27.83 21.55
C SER A 748 29.06 26.77 20.68
N VAL A 749 30.29 26.46 20.97
CA VAL A 749 31.05 25.38 20.32
C VAL A 749 30.32 24.05 20.53
N ILE A 750 29.74 23.85 21.71
CA ILE A 750 28.96 22.65 22.04
C ILE A 750 27.70 22.56 21.15
N ASP A 751 26.98 23.70 20.94
CA ASP A 751 25.81 23.71 20.06
C ASP A 751 26.19 23.33 18.63
N LYS A 752 27.33 23.82 18.12
CA LYS A 752 27.84 23.47 16.79
C LYS A 752 28.22 22.00 16.69
N ALA A 753 28.95 21.47 17.68
CA ALA A 753 29.36 20.07 17.70
C ALA A 753 28.17 19.11 17.79
N LEU A 754 27.23 19.38 18.69
CA LEU A 754 26.00 18.57 18.81
C LEU A 754 25.13 18.63 17.55
N SER A 755 25.02 19.79 16.91
CA SER A 755 24.27 19.96 15.66
C SER A 755 24.92 19.21 14.49
N TRP A 756 26.27 19.19 14.45
CA TRP A 756 27.03 18.41 13.50
C TRP A 756 26.77 16.89 13.71
N LEU A 757 26.84 16.43 14.96
CA LEU A 757 26.60 15.04 15.32
C LEU A 757 25.16 14.61 14.98
N GLU A 758 24.16 15.42 15.35
CA GLU A 758 22.76 15.20 15.02
C GLU A 758 22.54 15.12 13.50
N SER A 759 23.16 16.02 12.74
CA SER A 759 23.04 16.05 11.29
C SER A 759 23.54 14.76 10.62
N ARG A 760 24.46 14.06 11.25
CA ARG A 760 25.04 12.80 10.73
C ARG A 760 24.29 11.57 11.23
N LEU A 761 24.06 11.46 12.53
CA LEU A 761 23.60 10.23 13.18
C LEU A 761 22.08 10.11 13.29
N VAL A 762 21.37 11.23 13.48
CA VAL A 762 19.93 11.17 13.76
C VAL A 762 19.12 11.16 12.47
N PRO A 763 18.26 10.15 12.21
CA PRO A 763 17.40 10.14 11.03
C PRO A 763 16.48 11.37 10.96
N ALA A 764 16.11 11.80 9.74
CA ALA A 764 15.29 12.99 9.50
C ALA A 764 13.94 12.97 10.27
N ALA A 765 13.37 11.79 10.43
CA ALA A 765 12.11 11.58 11.16
C ALA A 765 12.20 11.98 12.65
N PHE A 766 13.38 11.81 13.27
CA PHE A 766 13.62 12.16 14.66
C PHE A 766 14.18 13.58 14.82
N LEU A 767 14.92 14.08 13.82
CA LEU A 767 15.40 15.46 13.82
C LEU A 767 14.25 16.45 13.79
N VAL A 768 13.19 16.14 13.07
CA VAL A 768 11.96 16.92 13.00
C VAL A 768 10.85 16.04 13.53
N ASN A 769 10.65 16.06 14.83
CA ASN A 769 9.61 15.29 15.51
C ASN A 769 8.60 16.23 16.19
N PRO A 770 7.64 16.76 15.47
CA PRO A 770 6.57 17.54 16.05
C PRO A 770 5.67 16.64 16.90
N VAL A 771 5.35 17.06 18.10
CA VAL A 771 4.47 16.33 19.04
C VAL A 771 3.06 16.18 18.45
N SER A 772 2.61 17.17 17.67
CA SER A 772 1.38 17.12 16.91
C SER A 772 1.57 17.91 15.62
N TRP A 773 1.48 17.25 14.48
CA TRP A 773 1.43 17.91 13.17
C TRP A 773 0.45 17.21 12.24
N SER A 774 -0.09 17.97 11.33
CA SER A 774 -0.84 17.44 10.20
C SER A 774 -0.26 18.02 8.90
N PRO A 775 -0.47 17.37 7.76
CA PRO A 775 -0.11 17.97 6.47
C PRO A 775 -0.72 19.36 6.25
N ASP A 776 -1.82 19.66 6.92
CA ASP A 776 -2.57 20.90 6.85
C ASP A 776 -2.17 21.92 7.93
N SER A 777 -1.22 21.59 8.81
CA SER A 777 -0.63 22.56 9.75
C SER A 777 0.10 23.65 9.00
N PRO A 778 -0.07 24.95 9.37
CA PRO A 778 0.60 26.04 8.70
C PRO A 778 2.13 25.98 8.90
N VAL A 779 2.87 26.35 7.85
CA VAL A 779 4.33 26.54 7.84
C VAL A 779 4.66 28.01 7.89
N THR A 780 3.84 28.81 7.24
CA THR A 780 4.02 30.27 7.15
C THR A 780 2.67 30.97 7.04
N ILE A 781 2.65 32.22 7.52
CA ILE A 781 1.58 33.17 7.23
C ILE A 781 2.20 34.30 6.42
N LEU A 782 1.66 34.56 5.24
CA LEU A 782 2.10 35.62 4.34
C LEU A 782 0.97 36.62 4.14
N PHE A 783 1.28 37.92 4.23
CA PHE A 783 0.30 38.97 4.06
C PHE A 783 0.22 39.42 2.61
N SER A 784 -0.97 39.35 2.02
CA SER A 784 -1.24 39.87 0.70
C SER A 784 -1.79 41.29 0.78
N SER A 785 -1.42 42.15 -0.18
CA SER A 785 -2.06 43.46 -0.37
C SER A 785 -3.46 43.19 -0.93
N GLY A 786 -4.48 43.14 -0.07
CA GLY A 786 -5.86 43.02 -0.51
C GLY A 786 -6.34 44.30 -1.20
N SER A 787 -7.43 44.23 -1.99
CA SER A 787 -8.14 45.38 -2.55
C SER A 787 -8.77 46.28 -1.46
N THR A 788 -8.74 45.87 -0.19
CA THR A 788 -9.16 46.62 1.01
C THR A 788 -7.90 47.09 1.74
N ALA A 789 -7.94 48.24 2.39
CA ALA A 789 -6.79 48.91 3.01
C ALA A 789 -5.96 48.13 4.03
N LEU A 790 -6.46 47.00 4.56
CA LEU A 790 -5.76 46.19 5.54
C LEU A 790 -5.18 44.91 4.92
N PRO A 791 -3.94 44.48 5.28
CA PRO A 791 -3.31 43.29 4.77
C PRO A 791 -4.04 42.02 5.25
N LYS A 792 -4.24 41.06 4.34
CA LYS A 792 -4.85 39.75 4.65
C LYS A 792 -3.78 38.70 4.86
N GLY A 793 -3.79 38.06 6.03
CA GLY A 793 -2.90 36.92 6.33
C GLY A 793 -3.37 35.62 5.70
N VAL A 794 -2.54 35.08 4.82
CA VAL A 794 -2.75 33.79 4.14
C VAL A 794 -1.89 32.74 4.82
N ALA A 795 -2.52 31.80 5.52
CA ALA A 795 -1.86 30.68 6.15
C ALA A 795 -1.60 29.57 5.12
N LEU A 796 -0.33 29.24 4.87
CA LEU A 796 0.06 28.18 3.93
C LEU A 796 0.59 26.97 4.69
N SER A 797 -0.01 25.81 4.42
CA SER A 797 0.32 24.55 5.09
C SER A 797 1.51 23.82 4.44
N HIS A 798 2.02 22.79 5.12
CA HIS A 798 3.01 21.89 4.54
C HIS A 798 2.52 21.31 3.21
N ARG A 799 1.26 20.87 3.14
CA ARG A 799 0.64 20.31 1.94
C ARG A 799 0.60 21.34 0.79
N ASN A 800 0.19 22.57 1.07
CA ASN A 800 0.07 23.60 0.06
C ASN A 800 1.42 23.86 -0.65
N ILE A 801 2.47 24.11 0.13
CA ILE A 801 3.80 24.42 -0.41
C ILE A 801 4.39 23.21 -1.14
N ILE A 802 4.30 22.00 -0.55
CA ILE A 802 4.87 20.79 -1.15
C ILE A 802 4.14 20.45 -2.47
N ALA A 803 2.80 20.54 -2.51
CA ALA A 803 2.03 20.27 -3.73
C ALA A 803 2.42 21.23 -4.85
N ASN A 804 2.59 22.52 -4.54
CA ASN A 804 3.02 23.54 -5.52
C ASN A 804 4.46 23.28 -5.99
N VAL A 805 5.39 23.00 -5.07
CA VAL A 805 6.78 22.67 -5.39
C VAL A 805 6.87 21.39 -6.24
N ASP A 806 6.09 20.35 -5.93
CA ASP A 806 6.08 19.12 -6.71
C ASP A 806 5.56 19.36 -8.13
N SER A 807 4.46 20.11 -8.28
CA SER A 807 3.86 20.44 -9.58
C SER A 807 4.78 21.35 -10.39
N PHE A 808 5.36 22.38 -9.78
CA PHE A 808 6.33 23.29 -10.41
C PHE A 808 7.59 22.54 -10.84
N SER A 809 8.11 21.62 -10.01
CA SER A 809 9.27 20.79 -10.35
C SER A 809 9.04 19.93 -11.58
N SER A 810 7.83 19.45 -11.81
CA SER A 810 7.50 18.61 -12.97
C SER A 810 7.64 19.38 -14.31
N VAL A 811 7.45 20.68 -14.30
CA VAL A 811 7.59 21.54 -15.50
C VAL A 811 8.96 22.21 -15.58
N ALA A 812 9.51 22.71 -14.47
CA ALA A 812 10.82 23.34 -14.42
C ALA A 812 11.99 22.35 -14.58
N ARG A 813 11.75 21.05 -14.29
CA ARG A 813 12.71 19.96 -14.44
C ARG A 813 14.08 20.29 -13.86
N PRO A 814 14.19 20.48 -12.52
CA PRO A 814 15.44 20.90 -11.90
C PRO A 814 16.55 19.89 -12.15
N ARG A 815 17.75 20.39 -12.46
CA ARG A 815 18.99 19.63 -12.62
C ARG A 815 19.85 19.79 -11.39
N VAL A 816 20.71 18.81 -11.12
CA VAL A 816 21.58 18.81 -9.93
C VAL A 816 22.49 20.05 -9.86
N ASP A 817 22.89 20.57 -11.00
CA ASP A 817 23.76 21.74 -11.15
C ASP A 817 23.00 23.08 -11.28
N ASP A 818 21.68 23.07 -11.12
CA ASP A 818 20.90 24.29 -11.16
C ASP A 818 21.14 25.18 -9.94
N CYS A 819 21.06 26.50 -10.21
CA CYS A 819 21.09 27.55 -9.21
C CYS A 819 19.96 28.55 -9.48
N VAL A 820 19.11 28.76 -8.49
CA VAL A 820 17.99 29.71 -8.54
C VAL A 820 18.50 31.11 -8.17
N CYS A 821 18.17 32.12 -8.98
CA CYS A 821 18.39 33.54 -8.64
C CYS A 821 17.36 33.95 -7.57
N GLY A 822 17.77 34.07 -6.34
CA GLY A 822 16.95 34.32 -5.15
C GLY A 822 16.82 35.81 -4.79
N VAL A 823 16.23 36.61 -5.63
CA VAL A 823 16.05 38.08 -5.42
C VAL A 823 14.64 38.46 -4.93
N LEU A 824 13.73 37.49 -4.92
CA LEU A 824 12.34 37.74 -4.50
C LEU A 824 12.22 37.61 -2.97
N PRO A 825 11.57 38.62 -2.30
CA PRO A 825 11.39 38.59 -0.86
C PRO A 825 10.59 37.41 -0.35
N PHE A 826 10.94 36.86 0.85
CA PHE A 826 10.25 35.74 1.44
C PHE A 826 8.88 36.09 2.04
N PHE A 827 8.54 37.35 2.20
CA PHE A 827 7.19 37.77 2.55
C PHE A 827 6.20 37.67 1.36
N HIS A 828 6.69 37.45 0.13
CA HIS A 828 5.89 37.07 -1.02
C HIS A 828 5.91 35.58 -1.24
N SER A 829 4.75 34.97 -1.50
CA SER A 829 4.60 33.54 -1.73
C SER A 829 5.48 33.02 -2.86
N MET A 830 5.70 33.82 -3.91
CA MET A 830 6.59 33.47 -5.01
C MET A 830 8.04 33.36 -4.52
N GLY A 831 8.53 34.30 -3.71
CA GLY A 831 9.86 34.23 -3.11
C GLY A 831 9.98 33.04 -2.15
N PHE A 832 9.03 32.91 -1.23
CA PHE A 832 9.03 31.87 -0.21
C PHE A 832 9.00 30.45 -0.80
N THR A 833 8.15 30.20 -1.78
CA THR A 833 8.01 28.87 -2.36
C THR A 833 9.08 28.59 -3.40
N THR A 834 9.29 29.51 -4.38
CA THR A 834 10.11 29.19 -5.56
C THR A 834 11.60 29.48 -5.38
N THR A 835 11.99 30.39 -4.46
CA THR A 835 13.40 30.72 -4.24
C THR A 835 13.96 30.16 -2.92
N LEU A 836 13.12 29.78 -1.96
CA LEU A 836 13.55 29.15 -0.73
C LEU A 836 13.25 27.63 -0.74
N TRP A 837 11.98 27.23 -0.75
CA TRP A 837 11.63 25.81 -0.55
C TRP A 837 11.82 24.94 -1.79
N PHE A 838 11.56 25.43 -2.98
CA PHE A 838 11.81 24.68 -4.20
C PHE A 838 13.28 24.24 -4.33
N PRO A 839 14.29 25.14 -4.31
CA PRO A 839 15.68 24.69 -4.40
C PRO A 839 16.08 23.78 -3.26
N LEU A 840 15.77 24.14 -1.99
CA LEU A 840 16.21 23.40 -0.81
C LEU A 840 15.60 22.00 -0.71
N THR A 841 14.40 21.79 -1.21
CA THR A 841 13.75 20.46 -1.21
C THR A 841 14.10 19.63 -2.43
N ARG A 842 14.68 20.24 -3.49
CA ARG A 842 15.12 19.55 -4.71
C ARG A 842 16.62 19.28 -4.76
N GLY A 843 17.40 19.77 -3.82
CA GLY A 843 18.84 19.54 -3.77
C GLY A 843 19.62 20.35 -4.80
N ILE A 844 19.09 21.52 -5.20
CA ILE A 844 19.71 22.49 -6.10
C ILE A 844 20.08 23.77 -5.33
N ALA A 845 20.95 24.61 -5.90
CA ALA A 845 21.42 25.80 -5.21
C ALA A 845 20.43 26.99 -5.30
N ALA A 846 20.56 27.92 -4.34
CA ALA A 846 19.94 29.24 -4.42
C ALA A 846 20.98 30.31 -4.09
N ALA A 847 21.03 31.38 -4.89
CA ALA A 847 21.92 32.52 -4.69
C ALA A 847 21.08 33.77 -4.39
N TYR A 848 21.22 34.30 -3.18
CA TYR A 848 20.37 35.39 -2.68
C TYR A 848 20.98 36.78 -2.88
N HIS A 849 20.14 37.73 -3.24
CA HIS A 849 20.45 39.16 -3.15
C HIS A 849 19.22 39.89 -2.63
N HIS A 850 19.45 40.86 -1.78
CA HIS A 850 18.40 41.56 -0.99
C HIS A 850 17.46 42.45 -1.83
N HIS A 851 17.91 42.95 -3.03
CA HIS A 851 17.13 43.89 -3.82
C HIS A 851 17.15 43.54 -5.32
N PRO A 852 15.99 43.28 -5.93
CA PRO A 852 15.91 42.78 -7.32
C PRO A 852 16.33 43.80 -8.40
N LEU A 853 16.40 45.11 -8.07
CA LEU A 853 16.80 46.17 -8.99
C LEU A 853 18.24 46.65 -8.78
N GLU A 854 18.93 46.17 -7.76
CA GLU A 854 20.34 46.45 -7.52
C GLU A 854 21.20 45.47 -8.34
N THR A 855 21.55 45.91 -9.55
CA THR A 855 22.16 45.05 -10.58
C THR A 855 23.57 44.57 -10.21
N ASP A 856 24.38 45.45 -9.54
CA ASP A 856 25.73 45.08 -9.11
C ASP A 856 25.76 43.92 -8.15
N GLY A 857 24.77 43.81 -7.26
CA GLY A 857 24.63 42.67 -6.34
C GLY A 857 24.18 41.41 -7.11
N ILE A 858 23.39 41.54 -8.14
CA ILE A 858 22.98 40.44 -9.01
C ILE A 858 24.17 39.96 -9.84
N ASP A 859 24.98 40.87 -10.40
CA ASP A 859 26.21 40.51 -11.10
C ASP A 859 27.17 39.76 -10.18
N LYS A 860 27.33 40.21 -8.92
CA LYS A 860 28.16 39.57 -7.92
C LYS A 860 27.71 38.12 -7.58
N ILE A 861 26.39 37.87 -7.41
CA ILE A 861 25.93 36.51 -7.24
C ILE A 861 26.08 35.67 -8.50
N GLY A 862 26.01 36.24 -9.69
CA GLY A 862 26.26 35.58 -10.97
C GLY A 862 27.73 35.22 -11.18
N GLU A 863 28.66 36.06 -10.73
CA GLU A 863 30.12 35.79 -10.76
C GLU A 863 30.48 34.60 -9.80
N MET A 864 29.76 34.47 -8.67
CA MET A 864 29.97 33.43 -7.66
C MET A 864 29.25 32.12 -8.02
N ASN A 865 28.18 32.18 -8.80
CA ASN A 865 27.27 31.07 -9.06
C ASN A 865 26.90 31.01 -10.54
N ARG A 866 26.69 29.81 -11.03
CA ARG A 866 26.12 29.57 -12.35
C ARG A 866 24.58 29.68 -12.23
N LEU A 867 24.03 30.89 -12.47
CA LEU A 867 22.59 31.11 -12.39
C LEU A 867 21.89 30.47 -13.59
N THR A 868 20.99 29.53 -13.34
CA THR A 868 20.31 28.76 -14.41
C THR A 868 18.79 28.92 -14.41
N ILE A 869 18.20 29.26 -13.25
CA ILE A 869 16.76 29.44 -13.11
C ILE A 869 16.53 30.87 -12.58
N LEU A 870 15.84 31.68 -13.39
CA LEU A 870 15.51 33.07 -13.07
C LEU A 870 14.00 33.19 -12.86
N ILE A 871 13.59 33.80 -11.75
CA ILE A 871 12.18 34.05 -11.45
C ILE A 871 12.06 35.50 -11.03
N GLY A 872 11.16 36.24 -11.70
CA GLY A 872 10.99 37.66 -11.42
C GLY A 872 9.75 38.23 -12.05
N THR A 873 9.57 39.57 -11.91
CA THR A 873 8.50 40.28 -12.57
C THR A 873 9.01 40.85 -13.93
N PRO A 874 8.13 41.09 -14.89
CA PRO A 874 8.50 41.82 -16.12
C PRO A 874 9.24 43.11 -15.88
N THR A 875 8.89 43.84 -14.84
CA THR A 875 9.59 45.07 -14.42
C THR A 875 11.05 44.78 -14.04
N PHE A 876 11.33 43.72 -13.29
CA PHE A 876 12.71 43.33 -12.95
C PHE A 876 13.46 42.86 -14.21
N MET A 877 12.82 42.09 -15.06
CA MET A 877 13.44 41.60 -16.31
C MET A 877 13.82 42.74 -17.24
N LEU A 878 13.02 43.78 -17.33
CA LEU A 878 13.36 44.99 -18.09
C LEU A 878 14.60 45.70 -17.52
N ALA A 879 14.70 45.80 -16.18
CA ALA A 879 15.85 46.37 -15.50
C ALA A 879 17.11 45.53 -15.74
N TRP A 880 16.98 44.19 -15.63
CA TRP A 880 18.07 43.23 -15.86
C TRP A 880 18.54 43.28 -17.34
N ALA A 881 17.62 43.31 -18.27
CA ALA A 881 17.94 43.40 -19.68
C ALA A 881 18.72 44.71 -20.02
N ARG A 882 18.48 45.78 -19.27
CA ARG A 882 19.18 47.07 -19.48
C ARG A 882 20.53 47.15 -18.79
N LYS A 883 20.67 46.60 -17.55
CA LYS A 883 21.78 46.93 -16.66
C LYS A 883 22.67 45.74 -16.29
N VAL A 884 22.13 44.52 -16.13
CA VAL A 884 22.89 43.32 -15.71
C VAL A 884 23.82 42.89 -16.86
N LYS A 885 25.03 42.49 -16.55
CA LYS A 885 26.02 41.97 -17.55
C LYS A 885 25.48 40.71 -18.27
N ALA A 886 25.80 40.53 -19.53
CA ALA A 886 25.32 39.39 -20.32
C ALA A 886 25.82 38.03 -19.72
N GLU A 887 27.04 38.03 -19.21
CA GLU A 887 27.72 36.87 -18.62
C GLU A 887 27.00 36.36 -17.36
N THR A 888 26.36 37.26 -16.61
CA THR A 888 25.63 36.92 -15.36
C THR A 888 24.54 35.89 -15.57
N PHE A 889 23.83 35.97 -16.68
CA PHE A 889 22.73 35.07 -17.05
C PHE A 889 23.04 34.19 -18.28
N ALA A 890 24.29 34.08 -18.68
CA ALA A 890 24.70 33.26 -19.83
C ALA A 890 24.35 31.79 -19.70
N ASN A 891 24.15 31.30 -18.48
CA ASN A 891 23.75 29.90 -18.18
C ASN A 891 22.26 29.75 -17.90
N ALA A 892 21.46 30.82 -18.01
CA ALA A 892 20.03 30.75 -17.78
C ALA A 892 19.37 29.81 -18.81
N ARG A 893 18.65 28.83 -18.33
CA ARG A 893 17.91 27.85 -19.15
C ARG A 893 16.40 27.92 -18.97
N TRP A 894 15.98 28.51 -17.87
CA TRP A 894 14.56 28.63 -17.51
C TRP A 894 14.31 29.97 -16.86
N VAL A 895 13.44 30.78 -17.46
CA VAL A 895 13.14 32.11 -16.99
C VAL A 895 11.63 32.25 -16.88
N CYS A 896 11.12 32.58 -15.69
CA CYS A 896 9.70 32.74 -15.43
C CYS A 896 9.38 34.18 -15.04
N ALA A 897 8.46 34.80 -15.80
CA ALA A 897 7.88 36.10 -15.52
C ALA A 897 6.51 35.94 -14.85
N GLY A 898 6.34 36.46 -13.64
CA GLY A 898 5.08 36.40 -12.92
C GLY A 898 4.66 37.72 -12.29
N ALA A 899 3.49 37.74 -11.67
CA ALA A 899 2.86 38.87 -10.97
C ALA A 899 2.38 40.05 -11.86
N GLU A 900 2.93 40.21 -13.04
CA GLU A 900 2.58 41.27 -14.00
C GLU A 900 2.49 40.64 -15.40
N LYS A 901 1.74 41.31 -16.32
CA LYS A 901 1.66 40.89 -17.73
C LYS A 901 2.99 41.08 -18.45
N LEU A 902 3.52 40.03 -19.04
CA LEU A 902 4.76 40.10 -19.84
C LEU A 902 4.47 40.75 -21.20
N ARG A 903 5.01 41.95 -21.42
CA ARG A 903 4.91 42.65 -22.72
C ARG A 903 5.91 42.03 -23.71
N PRO A 904 5.50 41.80 -25.00
CA PRO A 904 6.40 41.19 -26.00
C PRO A 904 7.75 41.88 -26.12
N LYS A 905 7.77 43.22 -26.12
CA LYS A 905 9.02 44.00 -26.18
C LYS A 905 10.00 43.72 -25.03
N VAL A 906 9.48 43.42 -23.85
CA VAL A 906 10.34 43.04 -22.68
C VAL A 906 10.92 41.67 -22.89
N ALA A 907 10.11 40.71 -23.35
CA ALA A 907 10.55 39.37 -23.67
C ALA A 907 11.62 39.37 -24.76
N GLU A 908 11.39 40.06 -25.84
CA GLU A 908 12.35 40.22 -26.96
C GLU A 908 13.68 40.87 -26.52
N LEU A 909 13.63 41.94 -25.72
CA LEU A 909 14.81 42.62 -25.20
C LEU A 909 15.63 41.70 -24.31
N PHE A 910 14.96 40.92 -23.45
CA PHE A 910 15.61 39.98 -22.57
C PHE A 910 16.24 38.81 -23.36
N GLU A 911 15.48 38.23 -24.28
CA GLU A 911 15.93 37.16 -25.15
C GLU A 911 17.12 37.58 -26.04
N LYS A 912 17.08 38.76 -26.61
CA LYS A 912 18.18 39.32 -27.40
C LYS A 912 19.49 39.43 -26.62
N LYS A 913 19.41 39.80 -25.33
CA LYS A 913 20.59 39.97 -24.49
C LYS A 913 21.12 38.68 -23.91
N PHE A 914 20.23 37.78 -23.42
CA PHE A 914 20.61 36.62 -22.64
C PHE A 914 20.41 35.29 -23.35
N GLY A 915 19.83 35.30 -24.57
CA GLY A 915 19.64 34.10 -25.39
C GLY A 915 18.53 33.16 -24.90
N VAL A 916 17.73 33.59 -23.92
CA VAL A 916 16.63 32.77 -23.35
C VAL A 916 15.36 33.64 -23.27
N ARG A 917 14.24 33.10 -23.80
CA ARG A 917 12.94 33.79 -23.77
C ARG A 917 12.28 33.63 -22.42
N PRO A 918 11.84 34.69 -21.74
CA PRO A 918 11.03 34.61 -20.53
C PRO A 918 9.66 33.99 -20.81
N MET A 919 9.21 33.12 -19.92
CA MET A 919 7.92 32.45 -19.99
C MET A 919 6.96 33.06 -18.98
N GLU A 920 5.79 33.47 -19.47
CA GLU A 920 4.77 34.09 -18.61
C GLU A 920 4.12 33.01 -17.72
N GLY A 921 3.96 33.34 -16.43
CA GLY A 921 3.24 32.53 -15.46
C GLY A 921 2.25 33.35 -14.63
N TYR A 922 1.27 32.67 -14.06
CA TYR A 922 0.22 33.27 -13.24
C TYR A 922 0.12 32.53 -11.90
N GLY A 923 -0.18 33.28 -10.85
CA GLY A 923 -0.34 32.74 -9.52
C GLY A 923 -0.99 33.70 -8.53
N SER A 924 -1.32 33.19 -7.36
CA SER A 924 -1.81 33.97 -6.21
C SER A 924 -1.23 33.40 -4.90
N THR A 925 -1.17 34.20 -3.86
CA THR A 925 -0.65 33.80 -2.56
C THR A 925 -1.41 32.61 -2.00
N GLU A 926 -2.72 32.57 -2.15
CA GLU A 926 -3.62 31.52 -1.70
C GLU A 926 -3.36 30.16 -2.37
N CYS A 927 -2.73 30.20 -3.57
CA CYS A 927 -2.37 28.98 -4.34
C CYS A 927 -0.89 28.54 -4.17
N SER A 928 -0.09 29.20 -3.34
CA SER A 928 1.26 28.82 -2.87
C SER A 928 2.43 28.81 -3.89
N PRO A 929 2.63 29.68 -4.83
CA PRO A 929 1.73 30.59 -5.50
C PRO A 929 1.34 30.19 -6.91
N VAL A 930 2.11 29.28 -7.60
CA VAL A 930 2.04 29.09 -9.05
C VAL A 930 0.79 28.30 -9.44
N ILE A 931 -0.02 28.86 -10.33
CA ILE A 931 -1.25 28.25 -10.85
C ILE A 931 -1.02 27.76 -12.28
N ALA A 932 -0.47 28.63 -13.14
CA ALA A 932 -0.23 28.32 -14.55
C ALA A 932 1.13 28.89 -14.99
N VAL A 933 1.75 28.28 -15.99
CA VAL A 933 3.01 28.71 -16.56
C VAL A 933 3.17 28.19 -17.98
N ASN A 934 3.72 29.00 -18.87
CA ASN A 934 4.24 28.55 -20.15
C ASN A 934 5.50 27.70 -19.93
N VAL A 935 5.66 26.67 -20.73
CA VAL A 935 6.85 25.83 -20.75
C VAL A 935 7.36 25.70 -22.19
N PRO A 936 8.64 25.35 -22.41
CA PRO A 936 9.14 25.13 -23.75
C PRO A 936 8.32 24.09 -24.52
N ASP A 937 8.14 24.29 -25.81
CA ASP A 937 7.63 23.24 -26.68
C ASP A 937 8.58 22.05 -26.68
N VAL A 938 8.04 20.87 -26.85
CA VAL A 938 8.81 19.62 -26.86
C VAL A 938 8.54 18.89 -28.15
N GLU A 939 9.60 18.67 -28.93
CA GLU A 939 9.60 17.81 -30.10
C GLU A 939 10.58 16.66 -29.88
N VAL A 940 10.06 15.42 -29.90
CA VAL A 940 10.85 14.20 -29.73
C VAL A 940 10.27 13.12 -30.64
N ASP A 941 11.12 12.41 -31.38
CA ASP A 941 10.74 11.35 -32.31
C ASP A 941 9.65 11.77 -33.33
N GLY A 942 9.73 13.02 -33.83
CA GLY A 942 8.79 13.58 -34.80
C GLY A 942 7.41 13.90 -34.24
N MET A 943 7.21 13.82 -32.94
CA MET A 943 5.98 14.20 -32.27
C MET A 943 6.17 15.52 -31.49
N PHE A 944 5.27 16.47 -31.76
CA PHE A 944 5.27 17.82 -31.20
C PHE A 944 4.21 17.97 -30.11
N GLN A 945 4.60 18.47 -28.93
CA GLN A 945 3.68 18.88 -27.87
C GLN A 945 3.91 20.34 -27.51
N ALA A 946 2.92 21.18 -27.81
CA ALA A 946 3.00 22.60 -27.52
C ALA A 946 2.97 22.88 -26.03
N GLY A 947 3.96 23.59 -25.52
CA GLY A 947 4.07 24.07 -24.14
C GLY A 947 3.94 25.57 -24.01
N PHE A 948 4.26 26.30 -25.06
CA PHE A 948 4.27 27.78 -25.10
C PHE A 948 3.13 28.35 -25.96
N ARG A 949 2.53 29.42 -25.45
CA ARG A 949 1.59 30.24 -26.22
C ARG A 949 1.78 31.70 -25.84
N GLU A 950 2.19 32.50 -26.79
CA GLU A 950 2.40 33.94 -26.60
C GLU A 950 1.12 34.66 -26.16
N GLY A 951 1.24 35.62 -25.24
CA GLY A 951 0.12 36.38 -24.70
C GLY A 951 -0.82 35.57 -23.76
N SER A 952 -0.42 34.39 -23.41
CA SER A 952 -1.13 33.51 -22.47
C SER A 952 -0.24 33.26 -21.26
N VAL A 953 -0.85 33.08 -20.09
CA VAL A 953 -0.17 32.67 -18.86
C VAL A 953 0.20 31.16 -18.85
N GLY A 954 -0.01 30.48 -19.98
CA GLY A 954 0.31 29.06 -20.14
C GLY A 954 -0.79 28.13 -19.66
N ARG A 955 -0.40 26.85 -19.43
CA ARG A 955 -1.30 25.82 -18.92
C ARG A 955 -1.25 25.77 -17.39
N LEU A 956 -2.33 25.32 -16.77
CA LEU A 956 -2.33 24.97 -15.35
C LEU A 956 -1.17 24.02 -15.06
N LEU A 957 -0.50 24.22 -13.92
CA LEU A 957 0.51 23.27 -13.47
C LEU A 957 -0.05 21.84 -13.47
N PRO A 958 0.74 20.83 -13.79
CA PRO A 958 0.31 19.44 -13.63
C PRO A 958 -0.28 19.20 -12.24
N ASN A 959 -1.35 18.40 -12.18
CA ASN A 959 -2.06 18.09 -10.93
C ASN A 959 -2.82 19.26 -10.27
N LEU A 960 -3.06 20.32 -11.01
CA LEU A 960 -4.00 21.40 -10.67
C LEU A 960 -5.29 21.24 -11.46
N CYS A 961 -6.40 21.57 -10.83
CA CYS A 961 -7.72 21.63 -11.45
C CYS A 961 -8.29 23.04 -11.26
N ALA A 962 -8.82 23.62 -12.32
CA ALA A 962 -9.51 24.90 -12.28
C ALA A 962 -10.82 24.78 -13.05
N ARG A 963 -11.85 25.48 -12.58
CA ARG A 963 -13.13 25.64 -13.25
C ARG A 963 -13.42 27.12 -13.45
N VAL A 964 -13.75 27.48 -14.67
CA VAL A 964 -14.31 28.82 -14.96
C VAL A 964 -15.80 28.78 -14.59
N VAL A 965 -16.23 29.71 -13.78
CA VAL A 965 -17.63 29.91 -13.41
C VAL A 965 -18.05 31.28 -13.88
N ASP A 966 -19.28 31.40 -14.36
CA ASP A 966 -19.85 32.68 -14.83
C ASP A 966 -20.11 33.61 -13.64
#